data_0b32bdfc62b21260e48213d895771893
#
_entry.id   0b32bdfc62b21260e48213d895771893
#
_cell.length_a   1.000
_cell.length_b   1.000
_cell.length_c   1.000
_cell.angle_alpha   90.00
_cell.angle_beta   90.00
_cell.angle_gamma   90.00
#
_symmetry.space_group_name_H-M   'P 1'
#
loop_
_entity.id
_entity.type
_entity.pdbx_description
1 polymer ?
#
loop_
_entity_poly.entity_id
_entity_poly.type
_entity_poly.pdbx_seq_one_letter_code
_entity_poly.pdbx_strand_id
1 'polypeptide(L)'
;MTRRRTAATGAFAAATGLLLLAAGAGGTPSGAAGVGAAVGWLGVLEAVLRSSGLLAGFWLSAWGLGGLLGPRVGTGQRLAVGAAALLLAGWLAAWLLGVSRGVAVGVAAPGWLLLIREARRRPVRRVRVARRPGSLAPLLLAPGLALLLLAACLPPGAVWGVEAFGYDALSYHLQIPREWLAAGRMAFLPHNVYASLPGLMEAAYALAMAALGVDPAAGPLAADRAALAAVPCQLLHAGFAVVAALCIREATDRRGVAGWAAGGAFLALPWVVVTGSSAYNEAAAIALGAAALGLVAADGGPRGPVPPAVRGALIGLLLGAACLAKPTAGFMLALPLGGWMLGRALLDPRNRVGSPCVPGLIARRRRSAALRSVAVATAVGSAVLSPWLLRNALWTGNPVHPFATSTLGLGHWTPELAARWAEAHARPAGAGLGVLWRQWLGNLGFAAVGGTPVAASVTDVARFGREGGFPILWLLAALGAGFAFSRRRTRGLAAGLVGLLAFQLAAWWLLTHHQSRFLVFTALPGAVAVGLLVARPARSCRRGPGVALAGLLAVLAVAVPAAAGFAVLWGQTRAFLDPATGRPVRAAPWELVGALAAPGVEGLDTHPLDALPPGSRVLVVADNGGLFYADTPIVYASAFDENPLAPLMDRAAGDPALLAADLRAAGITHVWIGWSELARLGATYGVDPRLDPAALGRITGGWPGERTPTRALLRVPPATTR
;
A
#
# COMPACT_ATOMS: atom_id res chain seq x y z
N MET A 1 -24.10 -0.92 34.81
CA MET A 1 -23.08 -1.88 34.35
C MET A 1 -22.49 -1.59 32.96
N THR A 2 -23.25 -1.06 32.03
CA THR A 2 -22.77 -0.63 30.71
C THR A 2 -21.71 0.47 30.76
N ARG A 3 -21.82 1.45 31.66
CA ARG A 3 -20.82 2.52 31.85
C ARG A 3 -19.43 2.00 32.28
N ARG A 4 -19.38 1.00 33.19
CA ARG A 4 -18.09 0.47 33.68
C ARG A 4 -17.34 -0.37 32.65
N ARG A 5 -18.05 -1.01 31.69
CA ARG A 5 -17.42 -1.89 30.69
C ARG A 5 -16.94 -1.13 29.45
N THR A 6 -17.69 -0.13 28.99
CA THR A 6 -17.18 0.81 27.99
C THR A 6 -16.01 1.62 28.54
N ALA A 7 -16.02 1.94 29.84
CA ALA A 7 -14.90 2.55 30.53
C ALA A 7 -13.66 1.64 30.55
N ALA A 8 -13.83 0.34 30.84
CA ALA A 8 -12.70 -0.60 30.85
C ALA A 8 -12.07 -0.81 29.44
N THR A 9 -12.90 -0.95 28.39
CA THR A 9 -12.41 -1.07 27.01
C THR A 9 -11.73 0.22 26.56
N GLY A 10 -12.28 1.37 26.92
CA GLY A 10 -11.68 2.67 26.60
C GLY A 10 -10.41 2.95 27.41
N ALA A 11 -10.41 2.58 28.70
CA ALA A 11 -9.22 2.70 29.54
C ALA A 11 -8.09 1.79 29.05
N PHE A 12 -8.41 0.59 28.57
CA PHE A 12 -7.42 -0.31 27.99
C PHE A 12 -6.85 0.24 26.68
N ALA A 13 -7.70 0.71 25.75
CA ALA A 13 -7.24 1.30 24.50
C ALA A 13 -6.45 2.60 24.75
N ALA A 14 -6.90 3.43 25.71
CA ALA A 14 -6.16 4.61 26.14
C ALA A 14 -4.84 4.25 26.83
N ALA A 15 -4.83 3.21 27.70
CA ALA A 15 -3.60 2.73 28.33
C ALA A 15 -2.62 2.14 27.31
N THR A 16 -3.11 1.39 26.31
CA THR A 16 -2.25 0.89 25.23
C THR A 16 -1.70 2.05 24.39
N GLY A 17 -2.55 3.03 24.06
CA GLY A 17 -2.12 4.25 23.36
C GLY A 17 -1.14 5.08 24.20
N LEU A 18 -1.39 5.22 25.52
CA LEU A 18 -0.49 5.90 26.45
C LEU A 18 0.81 5.13 26.68
N LEU A 19 0.78 3.78 26.70
CA LEU A 19 1.99 2.96 26.76
C LEU A 19 2.84 3.12 25.50
N LEU A 20 2.21 3.17 24.30
CA LEU A 20 2.91 3.46 23.06
C LEU A 20 3.45 4.89 23.05
N LEU A 21 2.69 5.86 23.58
CA LEU A 21 3.13 7.24 23.77
C LEU A 21 4.27 7.35 24.79
N ALA A 22 4.17 6.67 25.94
CA ALA A 22 5.20 6.66 26.96
C ALA A 22 6.47 5.95 26.50
N ALA A 23 6.35 4.84 25.77
CA ALA A 23 7.48 4.18 25.14
C ALA A 23 8.16 5.11 24.12
N GLY A 24 7.36 5.94 23.42
CA GLY A 24 7.88 6.98 22.53
C GLY A 24 8.53 8.18 23.22
N ALA A 25 8.14 8.48 24.45
CA ALA A 25 8.65 9.63 25.23
C ALA A 25 9.86 9.30 26.10
N GLY A 26 10.14 8.01 26.36
CA GLY A 26 11.13 7.54 27.32
C GLY A 26 12.53 7.28 26.77
N GLY A 27 12.81 7.58 25.51
CA GLY A 27 14.11 7.42 24.90
C GLY A 27 15.09 8.51 25.36
N THR A 28 16.02 8.18 26.27
CA THR A 28 17.18 9.02 26.50
C THR A 28 18.09 8.95 25.28
N PRO A 29 18.60 10.06 24.75
CA PRO A 29 19.56 10.03 23.65
C PRO A 29 20.83 9.34 24.13
N SER A 30 21.09 8.15 23.61
CA SER A 30 22.36 7.49 23.84
C SER A 30 23.40 8.09 22.89
N GLY A 31 24.17 9.04 23.38
CA GLY A 31 25.50 9.35 22.90
C GLY A 31 25.61 10.23 21.67
N ALA A 32 26.00 11.47 21.89
CA ALA A 32 26.85 12.30 21.03
C ALA A 32 26.42 12.67 19.60
N ALA A 33 25.12 12.75 19.31
CA ALA A 33 24.63 13.66 18.28
C ALA A 33 23.87 14.77 19.01
N GLY A 34 24.53 15.85 19.24
CA GLY A 34 23.98 16.96 19.97
C GLY A 34 22.81 17.58 19.21
N VAL A 35 21.87 18.02 20.01
CA VAL A 35 20.89 19.05 19.76
C VAL A 35 19.68 18.62 18.94
N GLY A 36 18.59 18.36 19.63
CA GLY A 36 17.25 18.64 19.13
C GLY A 36 16.49 17.49 18.49
N ALA A 37 16.81 16.23 18.84
CA ALA A 37 15.85 15.16 18.60
C ALA A 37 14.54 15.53 19.31
N ALA A 38 13.63 16.17 18.57
CA ALA A 38 12.31 16.45 19.04
C ALA A 38 11.73 15.13 19.52
N VAL A 39 11.42 15.09 20.79
CA VAL A 39 10.98 13.91 21.50
C VAL A 39 9.89 13.22 20.70
N GLY A 40 10.17 12.07 20.17
CA GLY A 40 9.35 11.11 19.45
C GLY A 40 7.99 11.53 18.91
N TRP A 41 6.96 11.58 19.74
CA TRP A 41 5.62 11.95 19.31
C TRP A 41 5.44 13.42 18.91
N LEU A 42 6.33 14.31 19.35
CA LEU A 42 6.34 15.71 18.85
C LEU A 42 6.80 15.76 17.40
N GLY A 43 7.78 14.92 17.00
CA GLY A 43 8.17 14.76 15.61
C GLY A 43 7.05 14.20 14.74
N VAL A 44 6.30 13.20 15.25
CA VAL A 44 5.09 12.69 14.56
C VAL A 44 4.06 13.81 14.41
N LEU A 45 3.79 14.57 15.46
CA LEU A 45 2.84 15.69 15.42
C LEU A 45 3.28 16.74 14.42
N GLU A 46 4.55 17.11 14.40
CA GLU A 46 5.10 18.07 13.44
C GLU A 46 4.94 17.59 11.99
N ALA A 47 5.32 16.33 11.69
CA ALA A 47 5.16 15.74 10.37
C ALA A 47 3.69 15.73 9.91
N VAL A 48 2.76 15.37 10.80
CA VAL A 48 1.32 15.42 10.53
C VAL A 48 0.83 16.85 10.31
N LEU A 49 1.28 17.81 11.12
CA LEU A 49 0.88 19.22 10.96
C LEU A 49 1.40 19.81 9.64
N ARG A 50 2.65 19.55 9.28
CA ARG A 50 3.22 19.97 7.98
C ARG A 50 2.45 19.37 6.79
N SER A 51 1.99 18.13 6.93
CA SER A 51 1.20 17.42 5.90
C SER A 51 -0.28 17.77 5.92
N SER A 52 -0.76 18.46 6.95
CA SER A 52 -2.20 18.65 7.22
C SER A 52 -2.95 19.35 6.08
N GLY A 53 -2.33 20.34 5.45
CA GLY A 53 -2.93 21.07 4.32
C GLY A 53 -3.23 20.14 3.13
N LEU A 54 -2.26 19.31 2.74
CA LEU A 54 -2.43 18.32 1.67
C LEU A 54 -3.49 17.28 2.05
N LEU A 55 -3.38 16.70 3.23
CA LEU A 55 -4.30 15.67 3.72
C LEU A 55 -5.73 16.19 3.83
N ALA A 56 -5.90 17.38 4.43
CA ALA A 56 -7.21 18.02 4.53
C ALA A 56 -7.77 18.34 3.14
N GLY A 57 -6.95 18.89 2.24
CA GLY A 57 -7.36 19.19 0.86
C GLY A 57 -7.89 17.94 0.16
N PHE A 58 -7.16 16.83 0.20
CA PHE A 58 -7.57 15.58 -0.41
C PHE A 58 -8.83 14.99 0.24
N TRP A 59 -8.84 14.80 1.56
CA TRP A 59 -9.94 14.12 2.25
C TRP A 59 -11.21 14.94 2.33
N LEU A 60 -11.15 16.28 2.40
CA LEU A 60 -12.31 17.15 2.30
C LEU A 60 -12.90 17.14 0.88
N SER A 61 -12.07 17.12 -0.16
CA SER A 61 -12.52 16.94 -1.53
C SER A 61 -13.20 15.59 -1.72
N ALA A 62 -12.58 14.50 -1.27
CA ALA A 62 -13.16 13.16 -1.31
C ALA A 62 -14.50 13.10 -0.55
N TRP A 63 -14.58 13.73 0.63
CA TRP A 63 -15.83 13.82 1.39
C TRP A 63 -16.93 14.56 0.62
N GLY A 64 -16.59 15.67 -0.03
CA GLY A 64 -17.52 16.45 -0.86
C GLY A 64 -18.06 15.65 -2.04
N LEU A 65 -17.17 15.01 -2.82
CA LEU A 65 -17.55 14.13 -3.96
C LEU A 65 -18.42 12.97 -3.50
N GLY A 66 -18.03 12.27 -2.44
CA GLY A 66 -18.83 11.18 -1.88
C GLY A 66 -20.18 11.62 -1.29
N GLY A 67 -20.36 12.92 -1.03
CA GLY A 67 -21.62 13.53 -0.60
C GLY A 67 -22.78 13.38 -1.59
N LEU A 68 -22.46 13.18 -2.88
CA LEU A 68 -23.42 12.90 -3.93
C LEU A 68 -24.22 11.60 -3.68
N LEU A 69 -23.70 10.68 -2.88
CA LEU A 69 -24.40 9.45 -2.48
C LEU A 69 -25.54 9.69 -1.47
N GLY A 70 -25.62 10.89 -0.91
CA GLY A 70 -26.61 11.25 0.09
C GLY A 70 -26.32 10.72 1.51
N PRO A 71 -27.20 11.04 2.49
CA PRO A 71 -26.90 10.81 3.91
C PRO A 71 -27.09 9.35 4.39
N ARG A 72 -27.53 8.45 3.53
CA ARG A 72 -27.80 7.04 3.87
C ARG A 72 -26.56 6.16 3.82
N VAL A 73 -25.48 6.65 3.22
CA VAL A 73 -24.21 5.94 3.08
C VAL A 73 -23.32 6.19 4.31
N GLY A 74 -22.54 5.20 4.70
CA GLY A 74 -21.63 5.33 5.83
C GLY A 74 -20.45 6.28 5.55
N THR A 75 -19.80 6.73 6.60
CA THR A 75 -18.62 7.63 6.52
C THR A 75 -17.50 7.02 5.69
N GLY A 76 -17.16 5.75 5.95
CA GLY A 76 -16.12 5.03 5.22
C GLY A 76 -16.45 4.88 3.73
N GLN A 77 -17.68 4.43 3.43
CA GLN A 77 -18.15 4.31 2.05
C GLN A 77 -18.18 5.65 1.31
N ARG A 78 -18.60 6.73 1.99
CA ARG A 78 -18.61 8.07 1.43
C ARG A 78 -17.19 8.52 1.06
N LEU A 79 -16.24 8.36 1.97
CA LEU A 79 -14.83 8.69 1.72
C LEU A 79 -14.24 7.83 0.60
N ALA A 80 -14.48 6.52 0.62
CA ALA A 80 -13.93 5.61 -0.39
C ALA A 80 -14.42 5.92 -1.81
N VAL A 81 -15.73 6.18 -1.99
CA VAL A 81 -16.28 6.52 -3.32
C VAL A 81 -15.77 7.88 -3.79
N GLY A 82 -15.72 8.88 -2.89
CA GLY A 82 -15.19 10.19 -3.24
C GLY A 82 -13.68 10.13 -3.55
N ALA A 83 -12.92 9.34 -2.80
CA ALA A 83 -11.50 9.13 -3.07
C ALA A 83 -11.28 8.39 -4.40
N ALA A 84 -12.10 7.37 -4.72
CA ALA A 84 -12.04 6.70 -6.03
C ALA A 84 -12.24 7.69 -7.18
N ALA A 85 -13.27 8.54 -7.08
CA ALA A 85 -13.54 9.57 -8.09
C ALA A 85 -12.40 10.59 -8.20
N LEU A 86 -11.84 11.03 -7.05
CA LEU A 86 -10.74 11.98 -7.00
C LEU A 86 -9.45 11.40 -7.58
N LEU A 87 -9.12 10.16 -7.22
CA LEU A 87 -7.94 9.46 -7.75
C LEU A 87 -8.04 9.26 -9.27
N LEU A 88 -9.20 8.83 -9.79
CA LEU A 88 -9.41 8.65 -11.22
C LEU A 88 -9.34 9.97 -11.98
N ALA A 89 -9.96 11.03 -11.45
CA ALA A 89 -9.86 12.36 -12.05
C ALA A 89 -8.40 12.86 -12.04
N GLY A 90 -7.68 12.63 -10.93
CA GLY A 90 -6.26 12.98 -10.82
C GLY A 90 -5.38 12.21 -11.80
N TRP A 91 -5.62 10.92 -11.94
CA TRP A 91 -4.89 10.06 -12.88
C TRP A 91 -5.11 10.50 -14.34
N LEU A 92 -6.37 10.73 -14.73
CA LEU A 92 -6.71 11.25 -16.06
C LEU A 92 -6.11 12.63 -16.31
N ALA A 93 -6.18 13.52 -15.32
CA ALA A 93 -5.62 14.85 -15.42
C ALA A 93 -4.08 14.83 -15.54
N ALA A 94 -3.40 13.99 -14.75
CA ALA A 94 -1.94 13.82 -14.83
C ALA A 94 -1.50 13.31 -16.21
N TRP A 95 -2.29 12.44 -16.84
CA TRP A 95 -2.01 11.91 -18.16
C TRP A 95 -2.33 12.91 -19.29
N LEU A 96 -3.49 13.58 -19.23
CA LEU A 96 -4.01 14.39 -20.33
C LEU A 96 -3.66 15.89 -20.21
N LEU A 97 -3.59 16.43 -19.01
CA LEU A 97 -3.38 17.86 -18.73
C LEU A 97 -1.99 18.15 -18.14
N GLY A 98 -1.30 17.12 -17.64
CA GLY A 98 0.00 17.24 -17.02
C GLY A 98 0.01 17.20 -15.50
N VAL A 99 1.22 17.25 -14.94
CA VAL A 99 1.49 17.23 -13.49
C VAL A 99 1.93 18.60 -13.04
N SER A 100 1.04 19.34 -12.38
CA SER A 100 1.32 20.67 -11.87
C SER A 100 0.44 20.98 -10.64
N ARG A 101 0.83 22.02 -9.89
CA ARG A 101 0.04 22.50 -8.75
C ARG A 101 -1.36 22.94 -9.18
N GLY A 102 -1.48 23.61 -10.35
CA GLY A 102 -2.78 24.03 -10.89
C GLY A 102 -3.69 22.84 -11.16
N VAL A 103 -3.17 21.78 -11.77
CA VAL A 103 -3.89 20.53 -12.02
C VAL A 103 -4.30 19.87 -10.71
N ALA A 104 -3.42 19.77 -9.71
CA ALA A 104 -3.73 19.17 -8.41
C ALA A 104 -4.89 19.91 -7.71
N VAL A 105 -4.85 21.25 -7.69
CA VAL A 105 -5.92 22.09 -7.14
C VAL A 105 -7.20 21.97 -7.96
N GLY A 106 -7.11 22.02 -9.29
CA GLY A 106 -8.26 21.90 -10.21
C GLY A 106 -9.00 20.57 -10.05
N VAL A 107 -8.29 19.48 -9.86
CA VAL A 107 -8.86 18.13 -9.59
C VAL A 107 -9.58 18.09 -8.23
N ALA A 108 -9.05 18.75 -7.21
CA ALA A 108 -9.64 18.76 -5.88
C ALA A 108 -10.82 19.74 -5.73
N ALA A 109 -10.83 20.83 -6.49
CA ALA A 109 -11.79 21.92 -6.36
C ALA A 109 -13.27 21.50 -6.45
N PRO A 110 -13.71 20.61 -7.38
CA PRO A 110 -15.11 20.18 -7.43
C PRO A 110 -15.61 19.59 -6.12
N GLY A 111 -14.78 18.79 -5.43
CA GLY A 111 -15.12 18.22 -4.13
C GLY A 111 -15.28 19.28 -3.05
N TRP A 112 -14.40 20.28 -3.00
CA TRP A 112 -14.52 21.40 -2.07
C TRP A 112 -15.77 22.24 -2.33
N LEU A 113 -16.08 22.51 -3.60
CA LEU A 113 -17.30 23.25 -3.96
C LEU A 113 -18.57 22.48 -3.55
N LEU A 114 -18.60 21.15 -3.77
CA LEU A 114 -19.70 20.31 -3.32
C LEU A 114 -19.82 20.31 -1.79
N LEU A 115 -18.72 20.28 -1.06
CA LEU A 115 -18.70 20.34 0.40
C LEU A 115 -19.26 21.70 0.88
N ILE A 116 -18.81 22.81 0.30
CA ILE A 116 -19.30 24.16 0.62
C ILE A 116 -20.81 24.26 0.33
N ARG A 117 -21.26 23.77 -0.82
CA ARG A 117 -22.69 23.70 -1.17
C ARG A 117 -23.48 22.89 -0.17
N GLU A 118 -22.97 21.74 0.26
CA GLU A 118 -23.62 20.91 1.27
C GLU A 118 -23.73 21.65 2.62
N ALA A 119 -22.64 22.28 3.06
CA ALA A 119 -22.62 23.07 4.29
C ALA A 119 -23.61 24.22 4.27
N ARG A 120 -23.71 24.96 3.15
CA ARG A 120 -24.67 26.05 2.98
C ARG A 120 -26.15 25.59 2.95
N ARG A 121 -26.41 24.39 2.46
CA ARG A 121 -27.77 23.82 2.35
C ARG A 121 -28.27 23.18 3.64
N ARG A 122 -27.38 22.76 4.50
CA ARG A 122 -27.75 22.26 5.81
C ARG A 122 -27.80 23.45 6.77
N PRO A 123 -28.99 23.94 7.16
CA PRO A 123 -29.05 24.89 8.27
C PRO A 123 -28.33 24.20 9.44
N VAL A 124 -27.55 25.01 10.17
CA VAL A 124 -26.90 24.56 11.40
C VAL A 124 -28.02 24.08 12.34
N ARG A 125 -28.54 22.86 12.07
CA ARG A 125 -29.26 22.15 13.10
C ARG A 125 -28.24 22.05 14.20
N ARG A 126 -28.44 22.86 15.26
CA ARG A 126 -27.75 22.62 16.53
C ARG A 126 -27.80 21.10 16.68
N VAL A 127 -26.66 20.45 16.43
CA VAL A 127 -26.54 19.04 16.69
C VAL A 127 -26.85 18.97 18.18
N ARG A 128 -28.11 18.66 18.48
CA ARG A 128 -28.43 18.13 19.80
C ARG A 128 -27.56 16.86 19.81
N VAL A 129 -26.32 17.05 20.27
CA VAL A 129 -25.50 15.95 20.72
C VAL A 129 -26.40 15.35 21.82
N ALA A 130 -27.23 14.40 21.35
CA ALA A 130 -27.90 13.54 22.31
C ALA A 130 -26.72 12.99 23.10
N ARG A 131 -26.52 13.54 24.31
CA ARG A 131 -25.49 13.13 25.26
C ARG A 131 -25.86 11.72 25.74
N ARG A 132 -25.88 10.76 24.80
CA ARG A 132 -25.60 9.38 25.16
C ARG A 132 -24.18 9.43 25.68
N PRO A 133 -23.91 9.01 26.91
CA PRO A 133 -22.57 8.96 27.47
C PRO A 133 -21.70 8.29 26.41
N GLY A 134 -20.68 9.03 25.93
CA GLY A 134 -19.92 8.68 24.74
C GLY A 134 -19.43 7.24 24.83
N SER A 135 -19.81 6.44 23.87
CA SER A 135 -19.25 5.09 23.76
C SER A 135 -17.73 5.23 23.56
N LEU A 136 -16.93 4.66 24.45
CA LEU A 136 -15.47 4.61 24.31
C LEU A 136 -15.02 3.58 23.26
N ALA A 137 -15.97 2.94 22.56
CA ALA A 137 -15.67 1.95 21.52
C ALA A 137 -14.80 2.48 20.35
N PRO A 138 -14.89 3.75 19.90
CA PRO A 138 -13.95 4.30 18.91
C PRO A 138 -12.48 4.24 19.34
N LEU A 139 -12.19 4.23 20.64
CA LEU A 139 -10.82 4.11 21.14
C LEU A 139 -10.17 2.77 20.81
N LEU A 140 -10.93 1.76 20.38
CA LEU A 140 -10.38 0.52 19.82
C LEU A 140 -9.56 0.74 18.54
N LEU A 141 -9.73 1.86 17.83
CA LEU A 141 -8.86 2.21 16.72
C LEU A 141 -7.52 2.79 17.18
N ALA A 142 -7.43 3.33 18.38
CA ALA A 142 -6.29 4.14 18.81
C ALA A 142 -4.93 3.41 18.76
N PRO A 143 -4.79 2.15 19.20
CA PRO A 143 -3.51 1.46 19.11
C PRO A 143 -3.01 1.29 17.67
N GLY A 144 -3.87 0.81 16.78
CA GLY A 144 -3.52 0.64 15.36
C GLY A 144 -3.26 1.98 14.66
N LEU A 145 -4.05 3.02 14.98
CA LEU A 145 -3.85 4.35 14.43
C LEU A 145 -2.52 4.97 14.89
N ALA A 146 -2.14 4.79 16.16
CA ALA A 146 -0.88 5.28 16.69
C ALA A 146 0.32 4.61 16.00
N LEU A 147 0.27 3.29 15.83
CA LEU A 147 1.30 2.54 15.10
C LEU A 147 1.40 3.00 13.64
N LEU A 148 0.26 3.12 12.97
CA LEU A 148 0.20 3.53 11.56
C LEU A 148 0.75 4.95 11.35
N LEU A 149 0.38 5.91 12.22
CA LEU A 149 0.88 7.29 12.13
C LEU A 149 2.37 7.37 12.45
N LEU A 150 2.85 6.68 13.49
CA LEU A 150 4.26 6.63 13.79
C LEU A 150 5.04 6.06 12.61
N ALA A 151 4.60 4.91 12.08
CA ALA A 151 5.26 4.25 10.96
C ALA A 151 5.25 5.11 9.68
N ALA A 152 4.15 5.83 9.40
CA ALA A 152 4.05 6.71 8.22
C ALA A 152 4.90 7.99 8.31
N CYS A 153 5.41 8.32 9.48
CA CYS A 153 6.34 9.43 9.67
C CYS A 153 7.81 9.00 9.63
N LEU A 154 8.09 7.70 9.47
CA LEU A 154 9.45 7.17 9.35
C LEU A 154 9.95 7.26 7.90
N PRO A 155 11.28 7.23 7.70
CA PRO A 155 11.85 7.11 6.37
C PRO A 155 11.29 5.87 5.63
N PRO A 156 11.05 5.94 4.32
CA PRO A 156 10.77 4.75 3.53
C PRO A 156 11.81 3.65 3.78
N GLY A 157 11.36 2.41 4.00
CA GLY A 157 12.22 1.28 4.33
C GLY A 157 12.49 1.05 5.81
N ALA A 158 12.26 2.03 6.68
CA ALA A 158 12.48 1.86 8.13
C ALA A 158 11.53 0.84 8.77
N VAL A 159 10.36 0.61 8.19
CA VAL A 159 9.35 -0.32 8.69
C VAL A 159 9.44 -1.72 8.07
N TRP A 160 10.27 -1.90 7.07
CA TRP A 160 10.45 -3.17 6.38
C TRP A 160 11.88 -3.36 5.88
N GLY A 161 12.75 -3.83 6.76
CA GLY A 161 14.18 -3.99 6.48
C GLY A 161 14.53 -5.14 5.50
N VAL A 162 13.57 -6.00 5.16
CA VAL A 162 13.75 -7.04 4.12
C VAL A 162 13.80 -6.42 2.73
N GLU A 163 13.01 -5.39 2.52
CA GLU A 163 13.08 -4.53 1.35
C GLU A 163 14.12 -3.44 1.63
N ALA A 164 15.39 -3.79 1.41
CA ALA A 164 16.49 -2.90 1.73
C ALA A 164 16.21 -1.46 1.29
N PHE A 165 16.33 -0.52 2.20
CA PHE A 165 16.10 0.91 1.99
C PHE A 165 14.70 1.30 1.49
N GLY A 166 13.66 0.44 1.61
CA GLY A 166 12.34 0.69 1.05
C GLY A 166 12.32 0.66 -0.47
N TYR A 167 12.98 -0.33 -1.04
CA TYR A 167 13.23 -0.46 -2.47
C TYR A 167 11.98 -0.16 -3.33
N ASP A 168 10.85 -0.83 -3.09
CA ASP A 168 9.62 -0.59 -3.87
C ASP A 168 9.13 0.85 -3.71
N ALA A 169 9.14 1.39 -2.48
CA ALA A 169 8.70 2.77 -2.25
C ALA A 169 9.57 3.78 -2.97
N LEU A 170 10.89 3.61 -2.92
CA LEU A 170 11.85 4.58 -3.44
C LEU A 170 12.16 4.37 -4.93
N SER A 171 12.21 3.10 -5.42
CA SER A 171 12.62 2.82 -6.80
C SER A 171 11.51 3.07 -7.83
N TYR A 172 10.23 2.99 -7.42
CA TYR A 172 9.12 3.25 -8.36
C TYR A 172 7.91 3.96 -7.77
N HIS A 173 7.44 3.66 -6.54
CA HIS A 173 6.25 4.32 -6.01
C HIS A 173 6.42 5.83 -5.75
N LEU A 174 7.63 6.30 -5.46
CA LEU A 174 7.97 7.71 -5.31
C LEU A 174 8.85 8.23 -6.46
N GLN A 175 9.75 7.39 -7.00
CA GLN A 175 10.65 7.80 -8.09
C GLN A 175 9.88 8.11 -9.38
N ILE A 176 8.94 7.26 -9.80
CA ILE A 176 8.10 7.52 -10.98
C ILE A 176 7.30 8.83 -10.83
N PRO A 177 6.60 9.09 -9.72
CA PRO A 177 5.99 10.39 -9.46
C PRO A 177 6.94 11.58 -9.59
N ARG A 178 8.17 11.45 -9.07
CA ARG A 178 9.20 12.50 -9.19
C ARG A 178 9.58 12.76 -10.66
N GLU A 179 9.76 11.69 -11.44
CA GLU A 179 10.09 11.81 -12.87
C GLU A 179 8.92 12.37 -13.67
N TRP A 180 7.68 11.96 -13.38
CA TRP A 180 6.50 12.56 -14.01
C TRP A 180 6.34 14.03 -13.67
N LEU A 181 6.68 14.42 -12.44
CA LEU A 181 6.69 15.82 -12.03
C LEU A 181 7.77 16.60 -12.78
N ALA A 182 8.98 16.04 -12.91
CA ALA A 182 10.07 16.64 -13.68
C ALA A 182 9.73 16.78 -15.17
N ALA A 183 9.03 15.79 -15.75
CA ALA A 183 8.54 15.84 -17.12
C ALA A 183 7.30 16.75 -17.29
N GLY A 184 6.72 17.26 -16.21
CA GLY A 184 5.48 18.03 -16.22
C GLY A 184 4.24 17.23 -16.63
N ARG A 185 4.35 15.92 -16.82
CA ARG A 185 3.27 15.02 -17.25
C ARG A 185 3.56 13.56 -16.92
N MET A 186 2.51 12.74 -16.88
CA MET A 186 2.65 11.30 -16.87
C MET A 186 3.23 10.83 -18.22
N ALA A 187 4.52 10.47 -18.21
CA ALA A 187 5.27 10.07 -19.40
C ALA A 187 5.61 8.58 -19.36
N PHE A 188 5.86 7.99 -20.53
CA PHE A 188 6.45 6.67 -20.65
C PHE A 188 7.92 6.72 -20.20
N LEU A 189 8.30 5.77 -19.36
CA LEU A 189 9.65 5.63 -18.82
C LEU A 189 10.21 4.26 -19.22
N PRO A 190 10.91 4.15 -20.36
CA PRO A 190 11.38 2.86 -20.87
C PRO A 190 12.44 2.20 -19.96
N HIS A 191 13.03 2.94 -19.07
CA HIS A 191 14.01 2.47 -18.08
C HIS A 191 13.38 2.03 -16.76
N ASN A 192 12.05 2.17 -16.61
CA ASN A 192 11.35 1.77 -15.39
C ASN A 192 9.98 1.17 -15.74
N VAL A 193 9.96 -0.16 -15.90
CA VAL A 193 8.78 -0.92 -16.31
C VAL A 193 7.56 -0.69 -15.42
N TYR A 194 7.78 -0.38 -14.14
CA TYR A 194 6.70 -0.13 -13.19
C TYR A 194 5.86 1.11 -13.56
N ALA A 195 6.38 2.01 -14.42
CA ALA A 195 5.60 3.11 -14.97
C ALA A 195 4.47 2.63 -15.90
N SER A 196 4.60 1.44 -16.51
CA SER A 196 3.57 0.79 -17.30
C SER A 196 2.45 0.15 -16.47
N LEU A 197 2.65 -0.07 -15.18
CA LEU A 197 1.56 -0.46 -14.29
C LEU A 197 0.48 0.62 -14.23
N PRO A 198 -0.75 0.33 -13.74
CA PRO A 198 -1.83 1.32 -13.78
C PRO A 198 -1.48 2.67 -13.15
N GLY A 199 -0.75 2.68 -12.03
CA GLY A 199 -0.16 3.89 -11.46
C GLY A 199 -1.14 4.87 -10.85
N LEU A 200 -2.29 4.39 -10.30
CA LEU A 200 -3.32 5.27 -9.72
C LEU A 200 -2.82 6.04 -8.51
N MET A 201 -2.07 5.36 -7.62
CA MET A 201 -1.48 6.00 -6.44
C MET A 201 -0.26 6.83 -6.79
N GLU A 202 0.53 6.39 -7.74
CA GLU A 202 1.72 7.09 -8.24
C GLU A 202 1.32 8.45 -8.86
N ALA A 203 0.21 8.50 -9.60
CA ALA A 203 -0.34 9.77 -10.10
C ALA A 203 -0.81 10.69 -8.94
N ALA A 204 -1.42 10.12 -7.90
CA ALA A 204 -1.80 10.90 -6.72
C ALA A 204 -0.57 11.44 -5.98
N TYR A 205 0.51 10.67 -5.89
CA TYR A 205 1.77 11.12 -5.30
C TYR A 205 2.44 12.22 -6.14
N ALA A 206 2.45 12.09 -7.46
CA ALA A 206 2.97 13.15 -8.34
C ALA A 206 2.20 14.47 -8.16
N LEU A 207 0.86 14.41 -8.11
CA LEU A 207 0.03 15.59 -7.85
C LEU A 207 0.20 16.12 -6.42
N ALA A 208 0.44 15.24 -5.43
CA ALA A 208 0.74 15.64 -4.07
C ALA A 208 2.07 16.39 -3.97
N MET A 209 3.12 15.88 -4.62
CA MET A 209 4.42 16.56 -4.73
C MET A 209 4.28 17.92 -5.42
N ALA A 210 3.53 17.99 -6.54
CA ALA A 210 3.24 19.24 -7.22
C ALA A 210 2.48 20.24 -6.32
N ALA A 211 1.49 19.79 -5.55
CA ALA A 211 0.73 20.62 -4.60
C ALA A 211 1.61 21.17 -3.48
N LEU A 212 2.60 20.40 -3.03
CA LEU A 212 3.59 20.79 -2.02
C LEU A 212 4.66 21.74 -2.56
N GLY A 213 4.69 21.95 -3.89
CA GLY A 213 5.68 22.82 -4.53
C GLY A 213 7.06 22.18 -4.64
N VAL A 214 7.12 20.86 -4.71
CA VAL A 214 8.35 20.14 -5.07
C VAL A 214 8.71 20.54 -6.50
N ASP A 215 9.92 21.05 -6.69
CA ASP A 215 10.46 21.39 -8.00
C ASP A 215 11.72 20.56 -8.25
N PRO A 216 11.63 19.50 -9.05
CA PRO A 216 12.78 18.65 -9.34
C PRO A 216 13.88 19.34 -10.15
N ALA A 217 13.63 20.52 -10.70
CA ALA A 217 14.62 21.28 -11.47
C ALA A 217 15.37 22.33 -10.63
N ALA A 218 14.97 22.55 -9.37
CA ALA A 218 15.48 23.67 -8.58
C ALA A 218 16.84 23.42 -7.86
N GLY A 219 17.51 22.27 -8.12
CA GLY A 219 18.82 21.95 -7.53
C GLY A 219 18.77 21.43 -6.08
N PRO A 220 19.87 21.48 -5.30
CA PRO A 220 20.03 20.79 -4.01
C PRO A 220 18.91 21.01 -2.97
N LEU A 221 18.29 22.19 -2.96
CA LEU A 221 17.10 22.49 -2.13
C LEU A 221 15.86 21.70 -2.53
N ALA A 222 15.85 21.09 -3.70
CA ALA A 222 14.74 20.32 -4.22
C ALA A 222 14.72 18.88 -3.67
N ALA A 223 15.88 18.29 -3.34
CA ALA A 223 15.97 16.97 -2.71
C ALA A 223 15.41 16.99 -1.31
N ASP A 224 15.75 17.98 -0.52
CA ASP A 224 15.13 18.20 0.79
C ASP A 224 13.62 18.23 0.68
N ARG A 225 13.10 18.84 -0.39
CA ARG A 225 11.65 18.89 -0.65
C ARG A 225 11.10 17.55 -1.14
N ALA A 226 11.85 16.80 -1.95
CA ALA A 226 11.43 15.47 -2.40
C ALA A 226 11.40 14.49 -1.21
N ALA A 227 12.43 14.50 -0.37
CA ALA A 227 12.46 13.71 0.86
C ALA A 227 11.32 14.13 1.81
N LEU A 228 11.06 15.43 1.96
CA LEU A 228 9.93 15.96 2.72
C LEU A 228 8.57 15.54 2.13
N ALA A 229 8.48 15.32 0.81
CA ALA A 229 7.24 14.87 0.16
C ALA A 229 6.97 13.37 0.40
N ALA A 230 7.96 12.57 0.77
CA ALA A 230 7.76 11.14 1.06
C ALA A 230 6.77 10.94 2.23
N VAL A 231 6.95 11.66 3.34
CA VAL A 231 6.05 11.55 4.51
C VAL A 231 4.61 11.97 4.20
N PRO A 232 4.32 13.11 3.55
CA PRO A 232 2.96 13.42 3.09
C PRO A 232 2.34 12.36 2.20
N CYS A 233 3.08 11.73 1.29
CA CYS A 233 2.62 10.63 0.46
C CYS A 233 2.31 9.37 1.30
N GLN A 234 3.19 9.02 2.25
CA GLN A 234 2.95 7.93 3.21
C GLN A 234 1.71 8.18 4.06
N LEU A 235 1.55 9.38 4.61
CA LEU A 235 0.37 9.77 5.38
C LEU A 235 -0.91 9.79 4.54
N LEU A 236 -0.83 10.18 3.25
CA LEU A 236 -1.95 10.09 2.33
C LEU A 236 -2.38 8.63 2.15
N HIS A 237 -1.42 7.72 1.93
CA HIS A 237 -1.69 6.29 1.81
C HIS A 237 -2.22 5.69 3.13
N ALA A 238 -1.65 6.06 4.28
CA ALA A 238 -2.14 5.65 5.60
C ALA A 238 -3.61 6.06 5.83
N GLY A 239 -4.04 7.19 5.28
CA GLY A 239 -5.43 7.61 5.29
C GLY A 239 -6.38 6.59 4.65
N PHE A 240 -5.94 5.87 3.62
CA PHE A 240 -6.73 4.79 3.02
C PHE A 240 -6.88 3.58 3.96
N ALA A 241 -5.86 3.24 4.76
CA ALA A 241 -6.01 2.19 5.78
C ALA A 241 -7.07 2.58 6.83
N VAL A 242 -7.14 3.86 7.21
CA VAL A 242 -8.20 4.37 8.09
C VAL A 242 -9.57 4.26 7.42
N VAL A 243 -9.69 4.64 6.14
CA VAL A 243 -10.94 4.48 5.37
C VAL A 243 -11.34 3.01 5.26
N ALA A 244 -10.40 2.09 5.05
CA ALA A 244 -10.66 0.65 5.06
C ALA A 244 -11.24 0.19 6.41
N ALA A 245 -10.65 0.62 7.52
CA ALA A 245 -11.16 0.30 8.86
C ALA A 245 -12.58 0.83 9.09
N LEU A 246 -12.89 2.04 8.61
CA LEU A 246 -14.24 2.59 8.68
C LEU A 246 -15.24 1.80 7.81
N CYS A 247 -14.84 1.35 6.61
CA CYS A 247 -15.66 0.50 5.76
C CYS A 247 -15.89 -0.89 6.38
N ILE A 248 -14.86 -1.50 6.97
CA ILE A 248 -14.92 -2.76 7.70
C ILE A 248 -15.90 -2.64 8.89
N ARG A 249 -15.76 -1.57 9.66
CA ARG A 249 -16.70 -1.24 10.75
C ARG A 249 -18.14 -1.18 10.24
N GLU A 250 -18.37 -0.51 9.12
CA GLU A 250 -19.69 -0.33 8.54
C GLU A 250 -20.28 -1.62 7.97
N ALA A 251 -19.45 -2.49 7.40
CA ALA A 251 -19.86 -3.80 6.92
C ALA A 251 -20.22 -4.77 8.06
N THR A 252 -19.62 -4.59 9.24
CA THR A 252 -19.83 -5.46 10.40
C THR A 252 -21.00 -4.99 11.28
N ASP A 253 -20.86 -3.81 11.88
CA ASP A 253 -21.87 -3.19 12.75
C ASP A 253 -21.62 -1.68 12.86
N ARG A 254 -22.43 -0.88 12.21
CA ARG A 254 -22.29 0.58 12.18
C ARG A 254 -22.36 1.26 13.55
N ARG A 255 -23.01 0.65 14.54
CA ARG A 255 -23.35 1.30 15.81
C ARG A 255 -22.78 0.63 17.05
N GLY A 256 -22.30 -0.61 16.93
CA GLY A 256 -21.87 -1.43 18.04
C GLY A 256 -20.35 -1.48 18.22
N VAL A 257 -19.94 -2.06 19.35
CA VAL A 257 -18.52 -2.32 19.70
C VAL A 257 -17.89 -3.27 18.67
N ALA A 258 -18.67 -4.20 18.10
CA ALA A 258 -18.20 -5.18 17.14
C ALA A 258 -17.58 -4.56 15.89
N GLY A 259 -18.21 -3.52 15.35
CA GLY A 259 -17.64 -2.80 14.20
C GLY A 259 -16.35 -2.07 14.53
N TRP A 260 -16.26 -1.44 15.70
CA TRP A 260 -15.04 -0.77 16.14
C TRP A 260 -13.91 -1.77 16.44
N ALA A 261 -14.24 -2.93 17.01
CA ALA A 261 -13.28 -4.01 17.22
C ALA A 261 -12.74 -4.56 15.89
N ALA A 262 -13.61 -4.76 14.89
CA ALA A 262 -13.20 -5.18 13.55
C ALA A 262 -12.25 -4.18 12.90
N GLY A 263 -12.60 -2.89 12.89
CA GLY A 263 -11.75 -1.84 12.35
C GLY A 263 -10.43 -1.68 13.11
N GLY A 264 -10.46 -1.80 14.45
CA GLY A 264 -9.27 -1.73 15.29
C GLY A 264 -8.33 -2.93 15.08
N ALA A 265 -8.91 -4.13 15.00
CA ALA A 265 -8.15 -5.34 14.69
C ALA A 265 -7.45 -5.24 13.32
N PHE A 266 -8.15 -4.70 12.32
CA PHE A 266 -7.56 -4.47 10.99
C PHE A 266 -6.38 -3.49 11.06
N LEU A 267 -6.55 -2.30 11.65
CA LEU A 267 -5.50 -1.28 11.71
C LEU A 267 -4.28 -1.71 12.52
N ALA A 268 -4.46 -2.59 13.50
CA ALA A 268 -3.39 -3.04 14.38
C ALA A 268 -2.55 -4.17 13.78
N LEU A 269 -2.97 -4.78 12.64
CA LEU A 269 -2.23 -5.87 12.02
C LEU A 269 -0.86 -5.38 11.53
N PRO A 270 0.24 -6.11 11.82
CA PRO A 270 1.58 -5.74 11.37
C PRO A 270 1.67 -5.47 9.87
N TRP A 271 1.10 -6.36 9.05
CA TRP A 271 1.09 -6.17 7.59
C TRP A 271 0.30 -4.93 7.13
N VAL A 272 -0.78 -4.58 7.84
CA VAL A 272 -1.54 -3.35 7.54
C VAL A 272 -0.74 -2.12 7.97
N VAL A 273 -0.03 -2.19 9.11
CA VAL A 273 0.87 -1.11 9.55
C VAL A 273 1.98 -0.90 8.54
N VAL A 274 2.69 -1.95 8.15
CA VAL A 274 3.85 -1.88 7.22
C VAL A 274 3.42 -1.39 5.84
N THR A 275 2.44 -2.05 5.22
CA THR A 275 2.03 -1.69 3.85
C THR A 275 1.22 -0.38 3.82
N GLY A 276 0.44 -0.11 4.86
CA GLY A 276 -0.39 1.09 4.93
C GLY A 276 0.40 2.36 5.26
N SER A 277 1.52 2.25 5.95
CA SER A 277 2.37 3.40 6.30
C SER A 277 3.41 3.75 5.24
N SER A 278 3.74 2.82 4.35
CA SER A 278 4.65 3.06 3.23
C SER A 278 3.93 3.77 2.08
N ALA A 279 4.66 4.48 1.23
CA ALA A 279 4.11 5.08 0.01
C ALA A 279 3.88 3.99 -1.06
N TYR A 280 3.02 3.02 -0.74
CA TYR A 280 2.61 1.90 -1.60
C TYR A 280 1.22 2.15 -2.19
N ASN A 281 0.49 1.07 -2.51
CA ASN A 281 -0.85 1.13 -3.10
C ASN A 281 -1.84 0.12 -2.51
N GLU A 282 -1.39 -0.78 -1.60
CA GLU A 282 -2.23 -1.81 -0.97
C GLU A 282 -3.38 -1.23 -0.16
N ALA A 283 -3.10 -0.24 0.70
CA ALA A 283 -4.14 0.33 1.56
C ALA A 283 -5.25 1.00 0.75
N ALA A 284 -4.92 1.63 -0.37
CA ALA A 284 -5.91 2.20 -1.28
C ALA A 284 -6.78 1.10 -1.91
N ALA A 285 -6.18 0.04 -2.46
CA ALA A 285 -6.91 -1.08 -3.04
C ALA A 285 -7.82 -1.77 -2.00
N ILE A 286 -7.34 -1.97 -0.76
CA ILE A 286 -8.11 -2.56 0.33
C ILE A 286 -9.27 -1.64 0.75
N ALA A 287 -9.07 -0.33 0.85
CA ALA A 287 -10.12 0.61 1.21
C ALA A 287 -11.28 0.59 0.20
N LEU A 288 -10.93 0.61 -1.08
CA LEU A 288 -11.89 0.52 -2.18
C LEU A 288 -12.60 -0.83 -2.19
N GLY A 289 -11.85 -1.93 -1.98
CA GLY A 289 -12.39 -3.27 -1.83
C GLY A 289 -13.31 -3.43 -0.62
N ALA A 290 -12.96 -2.82 0.52
CA ALA A 290 -13.78 -2.83 1.73
C ALA A 290 -15.11 -2.09 1.54
N ALA A 291 -15.09 -0.96 0.84
CA ALA A 291 -16.30 -0.25 0.46
C ALA A 291 -17.17 -1.07 -0.49
N ALA A 292 -16.58 -1.73 -1.49
CA ALA A 292 -17.27 -2.63 -2.41
C ALA A 292 -17.85 -3.83 -1.67
N LEU A 293 -17.11 -4.48 -0.76
CA LEU A 293 -17.60 -5.56 0.09
C LEU A 293 -18.84 -5.15 0.88
N GLY A 294 -18.83 -3.95 1.48
CA GLY A 294 -19.99 -3.42 2.19
C GLY A 294 -21.25 -3.30 1.31
N LEU A 295 -21.06 -2.91 0.05
CA LEU A 295 -22.16 -2.84 -0.94
C LEU A 295 -22.59 -4.23 -1.42
N VAL A 296 -21.66 -5.17 -1.61
CA VAL A 296 -21.94 -6.56 -1.98
C VAL A 296 -22.68 -7.30 -0.86
N ALA A 297 -22.22 -7.14 0.38
CA ALA A 297 -22.78 -7.80 1.55
C ALA A 297 -24.18 -7.27 1.93
N ALA A 298 -24.50 -6.02 1.62
CA ALA A 298 -25.78 -5.42 1.91
C ALA A 298 -26.92 -6.18 1.20
N ASP A 299 -28.05 -6.38 1.90
CA ASP A 299 -29.24 -7.00 1.31
C ASP A 299 -29.82 -6.12 0.18
N GLY A 300 -29.54 -6.55 -1.05
CA GLY A 300 -29.90 -5.86 -2.28
C GLY A 300 -31.34 -6.07 -2.72
N GLY A 301 -32.30 -5.99 -1.81
CA GLY A 301 -33.71 -6.01 -2.22
C GLY A 301 -34.08 -4.77 -3.06
N PRO A 302 -35.14 -4.86 -3.89
CA PRO A 302 -35.58 -3.74 -4.75
C PRO A 302 -35.93 -2.45 -4.00
N ARG A 303 -36.14 -2.54 -2.69
CA ARG A 303 -36.37 -1.42 -1.74
C ARG A 303 -35.18 -1.05 -0.90
N GLY A 304 -33.96 -1.52 -1.25
CA GLY A 304 -32.72 -1.12 -0.59
C GLY A 304 -32.47 0.40 -0.72
N PRO A 305 -31.59 0.96 0.13
CA PRO A 305 -31.33 2.40 0.15
C PRO A 305 -30.69 2.93 -1.16
N VAL A 306 -30.15 2.05 -1.99
CA VAL A 306 -29.49 2.38 -3.27
C VAL A 306 -30.11 1.52 -4.38
N PRO A 307 -30.53 2.11 -5.51
CA PRO A 307 -31.04 1.37 -6.67
C PRO A 307 -30.02 0.35 -7.19
N PRO A 308 -30.45 -0.83 -7.70
CA PRO A 308 -29.54 -1.90 -8.14
C PRO A 308 -28.50 -1.46 -9.17
N ALA A 309 -28.89 -0.65 -10.16
CA ALA A 309 -27.96 -0.13 -11.17
C ALA A 309 -26.91 0.82 -10.55
N VAL A 310 -27.32 1.74 -9.69
CA VAL A 310 -26.40 2.66 -8.99
C VAL A 310 -25.45 1.89 -8.08
N ARG A 311 -25.97 0.87 -7.38
CA ARG A 311 -25.14 -0.02 -6.57
C ARG A 311 -24.12 -0.76 -7.43
N GLY A 312 -24.52 -1.30 -8.59
CA GLY A 312 -23.62 -1.91 -9.55
C GLY A 312 -22.55 -0.93 -10.02
N ALA A 313 -22.94 0.29 -10.40
CA ALA A 313 -22.01 1.32 -10.83
C ALA A 313 -20.97 1.68 -9.74
N LEU A 314 -21.39 1.81 -8.48
CA LEU A 314 -20.49 2.08 -7.37
C LEU A 314 -19.53 0.91 -7.12
N ILE A 315 -20.00 -0.34 -7.20
CA ILE A 315 -19.13 -1.51 -7.04
C ILE A 315 -18.13 -1.56 -8.20
N GLY A 316 -18.56 -1.34 -9.44
CA GLY A 316 -17.68 -1.31 -10.60
C GLY A 316 -16.63 -0.20 -10.51
N LEU A 317 -17.03 1.00 -10.12
CA LEU A 317 -16.12 2.11 -9.86
C LEU A 317 -15.05 1.76 -8.80
N LEU A 318 -15.49 1.22 -7.67
CA LEU A 318 -14.59 0.89 -6.55
C LEU A 318 -13.64 -0.26 -6.91
N LEU A 319 -14.12 -1.32 -7.53
CA LEU A 319 -13.30 -2.47 -7.89
C LEU A 319 -12.36 -2.15 -9.08
N GLY A 320 -12.85 -1.40 -10.08
CA GLY A 320 -12.00 -0.90 -11.16
C GLY A 320 -10.88 0.01 -10.66
N ALA A 321 -11.20 0.95 -9.77
CA ALA A 321 -10.19 1.81 -9.14
C ALA A 321 -9.23 1.01 -8.23
N ALA A 322 -9.71 -0.03 -7.53
CA ALA A 322 -8.84 -0.92 -6.76
C ALA A 322 -7.84 -1.66 -7.67
N CYS A 323 -8.26 -2.12 -8.84
CA CYS A 323 -7.38 -2.74 -9.84
C CYS A 323 -6.37 -1.74 -10.43
N LEU A 324 -6.78 -0.48 -10.63
CA LEU A 324 -5.86 0.59 -11.04
C LEU A 324 -4.89 1.01 -9.94
N ALA A 325 -5.29 0.89 -8.67
CA ALA A 325 -4.37 1.09 -7.55
C ALA A 325 -3.35 -0.06 -7.51
N LYS A 326 -3.80 -1.31 -7.57
CA LYS A 326 -2.93 -2.49 -7.54
C LYS A 326 -3.50 -3.59 -8.43
N PRO A 327 -2.80 -4.06 -9.49
CA PRO A 327 -3.30 -5.08 -10.41
C PRO A 327 -3.77 -6.37 -9.72
N THR A 328 -3.08 -6.77 -8.63
CA THR A 328 -3.45 -7.95 -7.85
C THR A 328 -4.85 -7.86 -7.23
N ALA A 329 -5.42 -6.66 -7.08
CA ALA A 329 -6.81 -6.50 -6.65
C ALA A 329 -7.81 -7.13 -7.65
N GLY A 330 -7.41 -7.35 -8.90
CA GLY A 330 -8.21 -8.05 -9.90
C GLY A 330 -8.62 -9.44 -9.42
N PHE A 331 -7.66 -10.25 -9.01
CA PHE A 331 -7.93 -11.59 -8.50
C PHE A 331 -8.13 -11.65 -6.98
N MET A 332 -7.60 -10.71 -6.20
CA MET A 332 -7.81 -10.70 -4.75
C MET A 332 -9.17 -10.11 -4.33
N LEU A 333 -9.76 -9.21 -5.11
CA LEU A 333 -10.99 -8.50 -4.77
C LEU A 333 -12.05 -8.55 -5.88
N ALA A 334 -11.72 -8.16 -7.12
CA ALA A 334 -12.73 -7.96 -8.15
C ALA A 334 -13.38 -9.28 -8.59
N LEU A 335 -12.60 -10.30 -8.89
CA LEU A 335 -13.10 -11.62 -9.27
C LEU A 335 -13.93 -12.27 -8.16
N PRO A 336 -13.45 -12.42 -6.90
CA PRO A 336 -14.24 -13.09 -5.86
C PRO A 336 -15.46 -12.29 -5.42
N LEU A 337 -15.42 -10.96 -5.37
CA LEU A 337 -16.58 -10.14 -5.04
C LEU A 337 -17.61 -10.14 -6.18
N GLY A 338 -17.16 -10.10 -7.44
CA GLY A 338 -18.01 -10.27 -8.62
C GLY A 338 -18.68 -11.65 -8.66
N GLY A 339 -17.92 -12.71 -8.38
CA GLY A 339 -18.42 -14.07 -8.23
C GLY A 339 -19.45 -14.20 -7.10
N TRP A 340 -19.20 -13.54 -5.96
CA TRP A 340 -20.17 -13.50 -4.86
C TRP A 340 -21.47 -12.79 -5.28
N MET A 341 -21.37 -11.65 -5.98
CA MET A 341 -22.58 -10.97 -6.53
C MET A 341 -23.36 -11.85 -7.48
N LEU A 342 -22.68 -12.52 -8.42
CA LEU A 342 -23.29 -13.41 -9.39
C LEU A 342 -23.90 -14.63 -8.72
N GLY A 343 -23.20 -15.26 -7.78
CA GLY A 343 -23.70 -16.37 -6.99
C GLY A 343 -24.99 -16.01 -6.24
N ARG A 344 -25.04 -14.83 -5.62
CA ARG A 344 -26.27 -14.33 -4.98
C ARG A 344 -27.40 -14.08 -5.98
N ALA A 345 -27.09 -13.57 -7.16
CA ALA A 345 -28.11 -13.35 -8.19
C ALA A 345 -28.75 -14.66 -8.67
N LEU A 346 -27.96 -15.73 -8.80
CA LEU A 346 -28.36 -16.99 -9.36
C LEU A 346 -28.86 -17.98 -8.29
N LEU A 347 -28.24 -18.07 -7.15
CA LEU A 347 -28.40 -19.14 -6.16
C LEU A 347 -29.25 -18.74 -4.94
N ASP A 348 -29.47 -17.43 -4.66
CA ASP A 348 -30.32 -17.02 -3.52
C ASP A 348 -31.73 -17.59 -3.67
N PRO A 349 -32.21 -18.38 -2.70
CA PRO A 349 -33.57 -18.95 -2.76
C PRO A 349 -34.67 -17.90 -2.98
N ARG A 350 -34.45 -16.68 -2.51
CA ARG A 350 -35.36 -15.53 -2.68
C ARG A 350 -35.46 -15.04 -4.14
N ASN A 351 -34.53 -15.43 -4.98
CA ASN A 351 -34.45 -15.12 -6.40
C ASN A 351 -34.93 -16.27 -7.30
N ARG A 352 -35.23 -17.46 -6.72
CA ARG A 352 -35.70 -18.63 -7.47
C ARG A 352 -37.20 -18.53 -7.74
N VAL A 353 -37.57 -18.66 -9.01
CA VAL A 353 -38.97 -18.81 -9.43
C VAL A 353 -39.48 -20.17 -8.93
N GLY A 354 -40.65 -20.20 -8.29
CA GLY A 354 -41.15 -21.42 -7.64
C GLY A 354 -40.71 -21.63 -6.19
N SER A 355 -39.94 -20.69 -5.61
CA SER A 355 -39.65 -20.75 -4.18
C SER A 355 -40.93 -20.57 -3.36
N PRO A 356 -41.19 -21.42 -2.36
CA PRO A 356 -42.37 -21.28 -1.49
C PRO A 356 -42.33 -20.00 -0.64
N CYS A 357 -41.16 -19.37 -0.54
CA CYS A 357 -40.95 -18.18 0.29
C CYS A 357 -41.27 -16.84 -0.39
N VAL A 358 -41.45 -16.81 -1.75
CA VAL A 358 -41.58 -15.55 -2.49
C VAL A 358 -42.43 -15.77 -3.76
N PRO A 359 -43.46 -14.92 -4.01
CA PRO A 359 -44.21 -14.97 -5.25
C PRO A 359 -43.33 -14.91 -6.49
N GLY A 360 -43.60 -15.71 -7.52
CA GLY A 360 -42.74 -15.89 -8.70
C GLY A 360 -42.40 -14.59 -9.44
N LEU A 361 -43.32 -13.63 -9.52
CA LEU A 361 -43.08 -12.31 -10.12
C LEU A 361 -42.06 -11.51 -9.34
N ILE A 362 -42.11 -11.56 -8.00
CA ILE A 362 -41.15 -10.87 -7.11
C ILE A 362 -39.78 -11.51 -7.24
N ALA A 363 -39.71 -12.84 -7.28
CA ALA A 363 -38.46 -13.58 -7.48
C ALA A 363 -37.77 -13.21 -8.80
N ARG A 364 -38.54 -13.19 -9.91
CA ARG A 364 -38.08 -12.75 -11.25
C ARG A 364 -37.51 -11.31 -11.19
N ARG A 365 -38.25 -10.36 -10.60
CA ARG A 365 -37.81 -8.95 -10.46
C ARG A 365 -36.54 -8.84 -9.63
N ARG A 366 -36.43 -9.58 -8.55
CA ARG A 366 -35.19 -9.61 -7.71
C ARG A 366 -33.98 -10.14 -8.48
N ARG A 367 -34.16 -11.27 -9.18
CA ARG A 367 -33.10 -11.87 -10.01
C ARG A 367 -32.64 -10.91 -11.11
N SER A 368 -33.58 -10.32 -11.86
CA SER A 368 -33.30 -9.34 -12.91
C SER A 368 -32.54 -8.10 -12.34
N ALA A 369 -32.99 -7.58 -11.21
CA ALA A 369 -32.31 -6.46 -10.54
C ALA A 369 -30.88 -6.81 -10.09
N ALA A 370 -30.67 -8.02 -9.56
CA ALA A 370 -29.33 -8.48 -9.15
C ALA A 370 -28.41 -8.69 -10.36
N LEU A 371 -28.89 -9.34 -11.44
CA LEU A 371 -28.15 -9.51 -12.69
C LEU A 371 -27.79 -8.16 -13.33
N ARG A 372 -28.76 -7.21 -13.35
CA ARG A 372 -28.48 -5.84 -13.80
C ARG A 372 -27.39 -5.18 -12.99
N SER A 373 -27.38 -5.37 -11.66
CA SER A 373 -26.31 -4.83 -10.81
C SER A 373 -24.95 -5.43 -11.15
N VAL A 374 -24.87 -6.74 -11.47
CA VAL A 374 -23.63 -7.39 -11.92
C VAL A 374 -23.20 -6.82 -13.27
N ALA A 375 -24.08 -6.76 -14.25
CA ALA A 375 -23.78 -6.26 -15.59
C ALA A 375 -23.26 -4.80 -15.56
N VAL A 376 -23.94 -3.94 -14.77
CA VAL A 376 -23.49 -2.54 -14.60
C VAL A 376 -22.14 -2.47 -13.88
N ALA A 377 -21.92 -3.31 -12.88
CA ALA A 377 -20.62 -3.34 -12.17
C ALA A 377 -19.48 -3.75 -13.12
N THR A 378 -19.71 -4.76 -13.95
CA THR A 378 -18.74 -5.18 -14.97
C THR A 378 -18.49 -4.06 -15.98
N ALA A 379 -19.54 -3.46 -16.55
CA ALA A 379 -19.40 -2.41 -17.54
C ALA A 379 -18.64 -1.19 -17.00
N VAL A 380 -19.02 -0.71 -15.80
CA VAL A 380 -18.34 0.44 -15.16
C VAL A 380 -16.90 0.09 -14.77
N GLY A 381 -16.67 -1.11 -14.22
CA GLY A 381 -15.31 -1.55 -13.88
C GLY A 381 -14.39 -1.61 -15.10
N SER A 382 -14.88 -2.16 -16.21
CA SER A 382 -14.15 -2.19 -17.49
C SER A 382 -13.90 -0.77 -18.04
N ALA A 383 -14.88 0.12 -17.96
CA ALA A 383 -14.73 1.51 -18.35
C ALA A 383 -13.69 2.26 -17.50
N VAL A 384 -13.60 1.95 -16.22
CA VAL A 384 -12.57 2.51 -15.33
C VAL A 384 -11.17 2.02 -15.69
N LEU A 385 -11.04 0.77 -16.14
CA LEU A 385 -9.75 0.19 -16.54
C LEU A 385 -9.30 0.62 -17.95
N SER A 386 -10.25 0.96 -18.83
CA SER A 386 -9.97 1.21 -20.25
C SER A 386 -8.94 2.33 -20.52
N PRO A 387 -8.86 3.45 -19.74
CA PRO A 387 -7.84 4.47 -19.99
C PRO A 387 -6.42 3.95 -19.77
N TRP A 388 -6.19 3.08 -18.78
CA TRP A 388 -4.89 2.45 -18.58
C TRP A 388 -4.54 1.52 -19.73
N LEU A 389 -5.49 0.70 -20.19
CA LEU A 389 -5.28 -0.19 -21.33
C LEU A 389 -4.95 0.60 -22.58
N LEU A 390 -5.66 1.71 -22.83
CA LEU A 390 -5.37 2.61 -23.96
C LEU A 390 -4.00 3.25 -23.83
N ARG A 391 -3.66 3.79 -22.64
CA ARG A 391 -2.34 4.40 -22.39
C ARG A 391 -1.20 3.41 -22.70
N ASN A 392 -1.30 2.19 -22.19
CA ASN A 392 -0.27 1.19 -22.42
C ASN A 392 -0.19 0.74 -23.89
N ALA A 393 -1.33 0.56 -24.55
CA ALA A 393 -1.35 0.28 -25.99
C ALA A 393 -0.65 1.37 -26.79
N LEU A 394 -0.85 2.65 -26.43
CA LEU A 394 -0.17 3.78 -27.07
C LEU A 394 1.33 3.84 -26.75
N TRP A 395 1.75 3.44 -25.54
CA TRP A 395 3.14 3.52 -25.10
C TRP A 395 3.99 2.34 -25.57
N THR A 396 3.42 1.14 -25.54
CA THR A 396 4.19 -0.10 -25.73
C THR A 396 3.63 -1.04 -26.81
N GLY A 397 2.46 -0.73 -27.36
CA GLY A 397 1.73 -1.67 -28.23
C GLY A 397 0.99 -2.79 -27.49
N ASN A 398 1.36 -3.07 -26.22
CA ASN A 398 0.71 -4.08 -25.38
C ASN A 398 -0.18 -3.39 -24.34
N PRO A 399 -1.52 -3.53 -24.40
CA PRO A 399 -2.43 -2.81 -23.50
C PRO A 399 -2.29 -3.18 -22.01
N VAL A 400 -1.69 -4.31 -21.71
CA VAL A 400 -1.47 -4.78 -20.32
C VAL A 400 0.00 -4.92 -19.95
N HIS A 401 0.91 -4.32 -20.72
CA HIS A 401 2.34 -4.40 -20.44
C HIS A 401 2.62 -4.07 -18.94
N PRO A 402 3.45 -4.84 -18.25
CA PRO A 402 4.36 -5.91 -18.71
C PRO A 402 3.76 -7.32 -18.69
N PHE A 403 2.44 -7.45 -18.57
CA PHE A 403 1.76 -8.75 -18.56
C PHE A 403 1.44 -9.23 -19.99
N ALA A 404 1.17 -10.54 -20.11
CA ALA A 404 0.75 -11.20 -21.36
C ALA A 404 1.68 -10.93 -22.56
N THR A 405 2.97 -10.77 -22.32
CA THR A 405 3.98 -10.45 -23.37
C THR A 405 4.05 -11.52 -24.46
N SER A 406 3.78 -12.78 -24.13
CA SER A 406 3.74 -13.87 -25.10
C SER A 406 2.57 -13.84 -26.08
N THR A 407 1.50 -13.09 -25.77
CA THR A 407 0.26 -13.06 -26.57
C THR A 407 -0.07 -11.68 -27.13
N LEU A 408 0.26 -10.62 -26.40
CA LEU A 408 -0.09 -9.23 -26.75
C LEU A 408 1.11 -8.38 -27.17
N GLY A 409 2.30 -8.98 -27.21
CA GLY A 409 3.53 -8.32 -27.65
C GLY A 409 4.46 -7.92 -26.51
N LEU A 410 5.76 -7.87 -26.83
CA LEU A 410 6.84 -7.62 -25.87
C LEU A 410 6.90 -6.17 -25.37
N GLY A 411 6.21 -5.24 -26.05
CA GLY A 411 6.39 -3.82 -25.78
C GLY A 411 7.77 -3.36 -26.25
N HIS A 412 8.49 -2.68 -25.38
CA HIS A 412 9.87 -2.24 -25.63
C HIS A 412 10.92 -3.27 -25.16
N TRP A 413 10.48 -4.40 -24.62
CA TRP A 413 11.38 -5.41 -24.08
C TRP A 413 11.91 -6.37 -25.15
N THR A 414 13.07 -6.97 -24.86
CA THR A 414 13.54 -8.17 -25.55
C THR A 414 12.84 -9.43 -24.99
N PRO A 415 12.88 -10.58 -25.69
CA PRO A 415 12.37 -11.83 -25.17
C PRO A 415 13.00 -12.23 -23.83
N GLU A 416 14.28 -11.93 -23.62
CA GLU A 416 15.04 -12.26 -22.39
C GLU A 416 14.52 -11.43 -21.20
N LEU A 417 14.25 -10.13 -21.40
CA LEU A 417 13.68 -9.28 -20.35
C LEU A 417 12.26 -9.73 -19.99
N ALA A 418 11.46 -10.10 -20.99
CA ALA A 418 10.12 -10.62 -20.76
C ALA A 418 10.14 -11.96 -20.00
N ALA A 419 11.10 -12.85 -20.34
CA ALA A 419 11.30 -14.11 -19.62
C ALA A 419 11.73 -13.88 -18.17
N ARG A 420 12.70 -12.96 -17.95
CA ARG A 420 13.15 -12.58 -16.60
C ARG A 420 12.00 -12.07 -15.73
N TRP A 421 11.15 -11.19 -16.28
CA TRP A 421 9.96 -10.72 -15.58
C TRP A 421 9.00 -11.85 -15.23
N ALA A 422 8.72 -12.73 -16.19
CA ALA A 422 7.80 -13.85 -16.00
C ALA A 422 8.33 -14.81 -14.93
N GLU A 423 9.62 -15.14 -14.94
CA GLU A 423 10.26 -16.02 -13.97
C GLU A 423 10.28 -15.43 -12.56
N ALA A 424 10.64 -14.14 -12.44
CA ALA A 424 10.67 -13.43 -11.16
C ALA A 424 9.29 -13.34 -10.48
N HIS A 425 8.22 -13.34 -11.26
CA HIS A 425 6.84 -13.27 -10.75
C HIS A 425 6.12 -14.62 -10.77
N ALA A 426 6.79 -15.67 -11.23
CA ALA A 426 6.23 -17.01 -11.24
C ALA A 426 6.12 -17.59 -9.82
N ARG A 427 5.24 -18.55 -9.69
CA ARG A 427 5.18 -19.38 -8.48
C ARG A 427 6.51 -20.12 -8.30
N PRO A 428 7.13 -20.11 -7.10
CA PRO A 428 8.39 -20.81 -6.87
C PRO A 428 8.29 -22.31 -7.21
N ALA A 429 9.25 -22.82 -7.97
CA ALA A 429 9.34 -24.23 -8.27
C ALA A 429 9.50 -25.06 -6.98
N GLY A 430 8.85 -26.21 -6.92
CA GLY A 430 8.93 -27.09 -5.75
C GLY A 430 8.17 -26.61 -4.50
N ALA A 431 7.43 -25.49 -4.58
CA ALA A 431 6.60 -25.02 -3.46
C ALA A 431 5.45 -26.01 -3.20
N GLY A 432 5.69 -26.99 -2.33
CA GLY A 432 4.71 -27.99 -1.88
C GLY A 432 3.85 -27.49 -0.70
N LEU A 433 2.83 -28.29 -0.33
CA LEU A 433 1.93 -27.98 0.80
C LEU A 433 2.66 -27.77 2.13
N GLY A 434 3.80 -28.39 2.36
CA GLY A 434 4.60 -28.18 3.57
C GLY A 434 5.21 -26.78 3.64
N VAL A 435 5.60 -26.19 2.52
CA VAL A 435 6.06 -24.79 2.46
C VAL A 435 4.91 -23.86 2.76
N LEU A 436 3.76 -24.06 2.11
CA LEU A 436 2.53 -23.30 2.36
C LEU A 436 2.15 -23.32 3.85
N TRP A 437 2.16 -24.50 4.47
CA TRP A 437 1.82 -24.67 5.87
C TRP A 437 2.78 -23.90 6.79
N ARG A 438 4.09 -24.00 6.56
CA ARG A 438 5.10 -23.25 7.32
C ARG A 438 4.93 -21.72 7.17
N GLN A 439 4.70 -21.26 5.95
CA GLN A 439 4.44 -19.83 5.69
C GLN A 439 3.19 -19.36 6.41
N TRP A 440 2.12 -20.16 6.37
CA TRP A 440 0.87 -19.82 7.01
C TRP A 440 1.00 -19.78 8.53
N LEU A 441 1.66 -20.77 9.14
CA LEU A 441 1.94 -20.78 10.59
C LEU A 441 2.88 -19.63 10.98
N GLY A 442 3.87 -19.32 10.16
CA GLY A 442 4.74 -18.17 10.38
C GLY A 442 3.97 -16.85 10.45
N ASN A 443 3.02 -16.65 9.54
CA ASN A 443 2.16 -15.47 9.57
C ASN A 443 1.21 -15.40 10.78
N LEU A 444 0.96 -16.52 11.45
CA LEU A 444 0.22 -16.58 12.72
C LEU A 444 1.05 -16.23 13.97
N GLY A 445 2.36 -16.01 13.81
CA GLY A 445 3.26 -15.79 14.93
C GLY A 445 3.76 -17.07 15.61
N PHE A 446 3.50 -18.25 15.05
CA PHE A 446 3.93 -19.55 15.57
C PHE A 446 5.25 -20.08 14.99
N ALA A 447 5.95 -19.27 14.20
CA ALA A 447 7.17 -19.70 13.50
C ALA A 447 8.39 -19.98 14.40
N ALA A 448 8.31 -19.69 15.70
CA ALA A 448 9.39 -20.00 16.63
C ALA A 448 9.54 -21.51 16.93
N VAL A 449 8.65 -22.36 16.43
CA VAL A 449 8.67 -23.79 16.68
C VAL A 449 9.39 -24.50 15.53
N GLY A 450 10.70 -24.63 15.63
CA GLY A 450 11.50 -25.63 14.92
C GLY A 450 11.81 -25.36 13.43
N GLY A 451 12.33 -24.19 13.08
CA GLY A 451 12.67 -23.87 11.70
C GLY A 451 14.17 -23.76 11.43
N THR A 452 14.74 -24.69 10.67
CA THR A 452 15.96 -24.45 9.90
C THR A 452 15.71 -23.34 8.86
N PRO A 453 16.67 -22.44 8.60
CA PRO A 453 16.50 -21.42 7.57
C PRO A 453 16.35 -22.08 6.20
N VAL A 454 15.20 -21.90 5.58
CA VAL A 454 14.97 -22.28 4.19
C VAL A 454 15.72 -21.28 3.31
N ALA A 455 16.34 -21.81 2.24
CA ALA A 455 17.25 -21.08 1.34
C ALA A 455 16.77 -19.68 0.92
N ALA A 456 17.73 -18.82 0.63
CA ALA A 456 17.63 -17.37 0.45
C ALA A 456 16.58 -16.84 -0.56
N SER A 457 16.03 -17.66 -1.44
CA SER A 457 14.96 -17.29 -2.40
C SER A 457 13.57 -17.16 -1.76
N VAL A 458 13.43 -17.49 -0.47
CA VAL A 458 12.19 -17.40 0.31
C VAL A 458 12.37 -16.46 1.50
N THR A 459 13.36 -15.59 1.45
CA THR A 459 13.88 -14.82 2.59
C THR A 459 12.88 -13.84 3.19
N ASP A 460 12.01 -13.24 2.39
CA ASP A 460 11.00 -12.29 2.87
C ASP A 460 10.00 -12.96 3.82
N VAL A 461 9.59 -14.16 3.44
CA VAL A 461 8.62 -14.95 4.19
C VAL A 461 9.20 -15.45 5.52
N ALA A 462 10.48 -15.84 5.54
CA ALA A 462 11.10 -16.39 6.74
C ALA A 462 11.28 -15.32 7.84
N ARG A 463 11.53 -14.06 7.49
CA ARG A 463 11.68 -12.96 8.46
C ARG A 463 10.33 -12.47 8.98
N PHE A 464 9.37 -12.18 8.09
CA PHE A 464 8.02 -11.79 8.49
C PHE A 464 7.24 -12.94 9.13
N GLY A 465 7.49 -14.17 8.73
CA GLY A 465 6.95 -15.36 9.37
C GLY A 465 7.32 -15.47 10.85
N ARG A 466 8.51 -15.02 11.25
CA ARG A 466 8.92 -14.94 12.67
C ARG A 466 8.29 -13.77 13.41
N GLU A 467 7.87 -12.73 12.71
CA GLU A 467 7.34 -11.50 13.29
C GLU A 467 5.81 -11.48 13.38
N GLY A 468 5.13 -12.49 12.83
CA GLY A 468 3.68 -12.68 12.95
C GLY A 468 2.86 -11.60 12.24
N GLY A 469 2.79 -11.62 10.92
CA GLY A 469 2.08 -10.61 10.12
C GLY A 469 0.58 -10.52 10.36
N PHE A 470 -0.06 -11.63 10.83
CA PHE A 470 -1.49 -11.73 11.13
C PHE A 470 -1.76 -12.42 12.46
N PRO A 471 -1.18 -11.96 13.58
CA PRO A 471 -1.28 -12.66 14.85
C PRO A 471 -2.74 -12.88 15.24
N ILE A 472 -3.09 -14.12 15.51
CA ILE A 472 -4.42 -14.62 15.91
C ILE A 472 -5.60 -14.24 14.98
N LEU A 473 -5.41 -13.41 13.94
CA LEU A 473 -6.52 -12.97 13.08
C LEU A 473 -7.26 -14.14 12.47
N TRP A 474 -6.53 -15.09 11.88
CA TRP A 474 -7.11 -16.25 11.20
C TRP A 474 -7.90 -17.16 12.15
N LEU A 475 -7.39 -17.37 13.35
CA LEU A 475 -8.08 -18.15 14.38
C LEU A 475 -9.38 -17.48 14.80
N LEU A 476 -9.33 -16.18 15.14
CA LEU A 476 -10.51 -15.42 15.52
C LEU A 476 -11.50 -15.28 14.35
N ALA A 477 -11.01 -15.17 13.12
CA ALA A 477 -11.85 -15.14 11.93
C ALA A 477 -12.58 -16.47 11.71
N ALA A 478 -11.90 -17.61 11.88
CA ALA A 478 -12.51 -18.95 11.79
C ALA A 478 -13.58 -19.14 12.86
N LEU A 479 -13.30 -18.76 14.12
CA LEU A 479 -14.30 -18.77 15.20
C LEU A 479 -15.47 -17.84 14.89
N GLY A 480 -15.19 -16.64 14.37
CA GLY A 480 -16.23 -15.67 14.00
C GLY A 480 -17.11 -16.15 12.85
N ALA A 481 -16.53 -16.76 11.84
CA ALA A 481 -17.26 -17.39 10.74
C ALA A 481 -18.14 -18.55 11.24
N GLY A 482 -17.59 -19.48 12.04
CA GLY A 482 -18.32 -20.58 12.65
C GLY A 482 -19.53 -20.08 13.45
N PHE A 483 -19.32 -19.08 14.29
CA PHE A 483 -20.37 -18.46 15.08
C PHE A 483 -21.43 -17.76 14.22
N ALA A 484 -21.03 -17.12 13.11
CA ALA A 484 -21.95 -16.48 12.18
C ALA A 484 -22.73 -17.50 11.34
N PHE A 485 -22.15 -18.67 11.06
CA PHE A 485 -22.84 -19.77 10.38
C PHE A 485 -23.97 -20.37 11.23
N SER A 486 -23.83 -20.42 12.55
CA SER A 486 -24.87 -20.91 13.46
C SER A 486 -26.13 -20.03 13.46
N ARG A 487 -26.03 -18.79 12.96
CA ARG A 487 -27.11 -17.79 12.97
C ARG A 487 -27.71 -17.62 11.58
N ARG A 488 -29.00 -17.89 11.38
CA ARG A 488 -29.69 -17.76 10.09
C ARG A 488 -29.49 -16.40 9.41
N ARG A 489 -29.42 -15.29 10.18
CA ARG A 489 -29.28 -13.92 9.64
C ARG A 489 -27.89 -13.61 9.09
N THR A 490 -26.86 -14.21 9.62
CA THR A 490 -25.46 -13.94 9.25
C THR A 490 -24.83 -15.05 8.42
N ARG A 491 -25.50 -16.19 8.26
CA ARG A 491 -24.99 -17.37 7.54
C ARG A 491 -24.53 -17.03 6.11
N GLY A 492 -25.34 -16.27 5.34
CA GLY A 492 -24.98 -15.88 3.99
C GLY A 492 -23.77 -14.94 3.92
N LEU A 493 -23.63 -14.03 4.89
CA LEU A 493 -22.43 -13.19 5.02
C LEU A 493 -21.21 -14.04 5.39
N ALA A 494 -21.34 -14.95 6.35
CA ALA A 494 -20.26 -15.86 6.75
C ALA A 494 -19.78 -16.71 5.58
N ALA A 495 -20.71 -17.30 4.80
CA ALA A 495 -20.39 -18.07 3.61
C ALA A 495 -19.63 -17.25 2.57
N GLY A 496 -20.08 -16.02 2.32
CA GLY A 496 -19.38 -15.11 1.41
C GLY A 496 -17.98 -14.71 1.88
N LEU A 497 -17.80 -14.45 3.19
CA LEU A 497 -16.48 -14.12 3.77
C LEU A 497 -15.53 -15.32 3.71
N VAL A 498 -16.02 -16.53 4.01
CA VAL A 498 -15.20 -17.75 3.90
C VAL A 498 -14.85 -18.03 2.45
N GLY A 499 -15.79 -17.88 1.52
CA GLY A 499 -15.54 -18.03 0.08
C GLY A 499 -14.52 -17.01 -0.43
N LEU A 500 -14.63 -15.74 -0.01
CA LEU A 500 -13.68 -14.69 -0.35
C LEU A 500 -12.27 -15.02 0.18
N LEU A 501 -12.17 -15.42 1.45
CA LEU A 501 -10.90 -15.79 2.08
C LEU A 501 -10.27 -17.01 1.40
N ALA A 502 -11.05 -18.07 1.17
CA ALA A 502 -10.58 -19.27 0.50
C ALA A 502 -10.07 -18.97 -0.93
N PHE A 503 -10.81 -18.13 -1.67
CA PHE A 503 -10.39 -17.70 -3.00
C PHE A 503 -9.08 -16.88 -2.95
N GLN A 504 -8.96 -15.94 -2.00
CA GLN A 504 -7.75 -15.12 -1.84
C GLN A 504 -6.53 -15.97 -1.50
N LEU A 505 -6.68 -16.97 -0.62
CA LEU A 505 -5.60 -17.91 -0.28
C LEU A 505 -5.22 -18.77 -1.49
N ALA A 506 -6.20 -19.29 -2.23
CA ALA A 506 -5.95 -20.05 -3.44
C ALA A 506 -5.27 -19.19 -4.53
N ALA A 507 -5.74 -17.97 -4.74
CA ALA A 507 -5.14 -17.04 -5.70
C ALA A 507 -3.71 -16.67 -5.31
N TRP A 508 -3.46 -16.37 -4.03
CA TRP A 508 -2.10 -16.13 -3.55
C TRP A 508 -1.18 -17.32 -3.80
N TRP A 509 -1.67 -18.53 -3.52
CA TRP A 509 -0.90 -19.77 -3.73
C TRP A 509 -0.63 -20.08 -5.19
N LEU A 510 -1.61 -19.86 -6.07
CA LEU A 510 -1.53 -20.27 -7.47
C LEU A 510 -0.96 -19.19 -8.40
N LEU A 511 -1.18 -17.91 -8.08
CA LEU A 511 -0.98 -16.80 -9.01
C LEU A 511 0.12 -15.81 -8.57
N THR A 512 0.80 -16.06 -7.42
CA THR A 512 1.84 -15.16 -6.94
C THR A 512 3.15 -15.89 -6.64
N HIS A 513 4.21 -15.14 -6.49
CA HIS A 513 5.52 -15.65 -6.04
C HIS A 513 5.63 -15.78 -4.50
N HIS A 514 4.49 -15.95 -3.82
CA HIS A 514 4.34 -16.28 -2.40
C HIS A 514 4.85 -15.21 -1.42
N GLN A 515 4.97 -13.96 -1.81
CA GLN A 515 5.24 -12.90 -0.82
C GLN A 515 4.08 -12.79 0.18
N SER A 516 4.41 -12.84 1.48
CA SER A 516 3.42 -12.74 2.56
C SER A 516 2.67 -11.40 2.57
N ARG A 517 3.28 -10.33 2.09
CA ARG A 517 2.66 -9.01 1.93
C ARG A 517 1.37 -9.07 1.10
N PHE A 518 1.29 -9.93 0.07
CA PHE A 518 0.09 -10.05 -0.76
C PHE A 518 -1.10 -10.68 -0.02
N LEU A 519 -0.86 -11.34 1.11
CA LEU A 519 -1.93 -11.81 1.98
C LEU A 519 -2.65 -10.67 2.73
N VAL A 520 -2.16 -9.43 2.67
CA VAL A 520 -2.79 -8.28 3.36
C VAL A 520 -4.26 -8.08 2.94
N PHE A 521 -4.64 -8.46 1.72
CA PHE A 521 -6.03 -8.42 1.27
C PHE A 521 -6.96 -9.32 2.09
N THR A 522 -6.44 -10.40 2.66
CA THR A 522 -7.17 -11.33 3.50
C THR A 522 -7.52 -10.74 4.87
N ALA A 523 -6.84 -9.68 5.29
CA ALA A 523 -7.20 -8.91 6.48
C ALA A 523 -8.62 -8.34 6.40
N LEU A 524 -9.11 -8.06 5.19
CA LEU A 524 -10.46 -7.53 4.97
C LEU A 524 -11.56 -8.52 5.42
N PRO A 525 -11.70 -9.74 4.84
CA PRO A 525 -12.69 -10.69 5.30
C PRO A 525 -12.41 -11.18 6.73
N GLY A 526 -11.14 -11.31 7.11
CA GLY A 526 -10.73 -11.71 8.45
C GLY A 526 -11.23 -10.77 9.54
N ALA A 527 -11.01 -9.46 9.38
CA ALA A 527 -11.45 -8.47 10.34
C ALA A 527 -13.00 -8.37 10.44
N VAL A 528 -13.71 -8.48 9.32
CA VAL A 528 -15.18 -8.54 9.34
C VAL A 528 -15.66 -9.78 10.13
N ALA A 529 -15.04 -10.95 9.92
CA ALA A 529 -15.37 -12.17 10.64
C ALA A 529 -15.08 -12.04 12.14
N VAL A 530 -13.97 -11.43 12.53
CA VAL A 530 -13.67 -11.08 13.96
C VAL A 530 -14.78 -10.21 14.55
N GLY A 531 -15.25 -9.21 13.81
CA GLY A 531 -16.37 -8.39 14.26
C GLY A 531 -17.66 -9.19 14.45
N LEU A 532 -17.93 -10.19 13.59
CA LEU A 532 -19.08 -11.09 13.76
C LEU A 532 -18.97 -11.96 15.02
N LEU A 533 -17.76 -12.34 15.45
CA LEU A 533 -17.52 -13.04 16.70
C LEU A 533 -17.90 -12.18 17.92
N VAL A 534 -17.55 -10.89 17.88
CA VAL A 534 -17.84 -9.92 18.95
C VAL A 534 -19.30 -9.45 18.92
N ALA A 535 -20.00 -9.61 17.79
CA ALA A 535 -21.38 -9.16 17.63
C ALA A 535 -22.35 -9.93 18.52
N ARG A 536 -23.10 -9.21 19.35
CA ARG A 536 -24.01 -9.78 20.32
C ARG A 536 -25.26 -10.38 19.66
N PRO A 537 -25.82 -11.47 20.23
CA PRO A 537 -27.21 -11.84 19.92
C PRO A 537 -28.16 -10.73 20.39
N ALA A 538 -29.06 -10.31 19.48
CA ALA A 538 -30.05 -9.32 19.80
C ALA A 538 -30.96 -9.83 20.96
N ARG A 539 -31.06 -9.11 22.03
CA ARG A 539 -32.10 -9.09 23.08
C ARG A 539 -32.07 -10.05 24.27
N SER A 540 -31.39 -11.22 24.24
CA SER A 540 -31.55 -12.15 25.36
C SER A 540 -30.49 -12.11 26.48
N CYS A 541 -29.32 -11.48 26.27
CA CYS A 541 -28.22 -11.46 27.22
C CYS A 541 -27.67 -10.04 27.49
N ARG A 542 -28.47 -9.19 28.13
CA ARG A 542 -27.97 -7.87 28.55
C ARG A 542 -26.96 -7.93 29.73
N ARG A 543 -26.88 -9.05 30.44
CA ARG A 543 -25.97 -9.25 31.58
C ARG A 543 -25.58 -10.74 31.65
N GLY A 544 -24.27 -11.04 31.67
CA GLY A 544 -23.81 -12.42 31.82
C GLY A 544 -22.38 -12.64 31.30
N PRO A 545 -21.80 -13.82 31.51
CA PRO A 545 -20.43 -14.16 31.13
C PRO A 545 -20.16 -13.99 29.64
N GLY A 546 -21.15 -14.22 28.77
CA GLY A 546 -20.99 -14.01 27.31
C GLY A 546 -20.70 -12.56 26.89
N VAL A 547 -21.12 -11.58 27.69
CA VAL A 547 -20.79 -10.16 27.43
C VAL A 547 -19.35 -9.86 27.84
N ALA A 548 -18.87 -10.47 28.92
CA ALA A 548 -17.48 -10.35 29.35
C ALA A 548 -16.55 -10.99 28.30
N LEU A 549 -16.89 -12.18 27.86
CA LEU A 549 -16.15 -12.89 26.80
C LEU A 549 -16.08 -12.09 25.50
N ALA A 550 -17.19 -11.55 25.00
CA ALA A 550 -17.19 -10.71 23.80
C ALA A 550 -16.33 -9.44 23.98
N GLY A 551 -16.35 -8.84 25.17
CA GLY A 551 -15.47 -7.71 25.50
C GLY A 551 -13.98 -8.10 25.53
N LEU A 552 -13.67 -9.25 26.12
CA LEU A 552 -12.31 -9.79 26.15
C LEU A 552 -11.82 -10.10 24.73
N LEU A 553 -12.63 -10.78 23.91
CA LEU A 553 -12.28 -11.08 22.52
C LEU A 553 -12.07 -9.79 21.69
N ALA A 554 -12.88 -8.74 21.91
CA ALA A 554 -12.68 -7.47 21.25
C ALA A 554 -11.34 -6.81 21.63
N VAL A 555 -10.96 -6.91 22.91
CA VAL A 555 -9.68 -6.40 23.40
C VAL A 555 -8.52 -7.21 22.84
N LEU A 556 -8.58 -8.54 22.91
CA LEU A 556 -7.53 -9.41 22.39
C LEU A 556 -7.35 -9.25 20.87
N ALA A 557 -8.44 -9.10 20.14
CA ALA A 557 -8.41 -8.88 18.68
C ALA A 557 -7.68 -7.58 18.26
N VAL A 558 -7.56 -6.62 19.16
CA VAL A 558 -6.83 -5.37 18.93
C VAL A 558 -5.46 -5.38 19.59
N ALA A 559 -5.40 -5.82 20.86
CA ALA A 559 -4.17 -5.72 21.66
C ALA A 559 -3.05 -6.64 21.16
N VAL A 560 -3.39 -7.87 20.77
CA VAL A 560 -2.37 -8.83 20.30
C VAL A 560 -1.76 -8.38 18.97
N PRO A 561 -2.55 -8.00 17.95
CA PRO A 561 -1.97 -7.42 16.73
C PRO A 561 -1.19 -6.13 16.99
N ALA A 562 -1.67 -5.25 17.88
CA ALA A 562 -0.98 -4.01 18.20
C ALA A 562 0.38 -4.27 18.86
N ALA A 563 0.45 -5.20 19.80
CA ALA A 563 1.72 -5.59 20.42
C ALA A 563 2.69 -6.21 19.41
N ALA A 564 2.19 -7.07 18.51
CA ALA A 564 2.99 -7.63 17.43
C ALA A 564 3.43 -6.55 16.43
N GLY A 565 2.54 -5.62 16.05
CA GLY A 565 2.88 -4.49 15.18
C GLY A 565 3.93 -3.56 15.78
N PHE A 566 3.87 -3.32 17.10
CA PHE A 566 4.91 -2.58 17.80
C PHE A 566 6.25 -3.32 17.81
N ALA A 567 6.23 -4.63 18.06
CA ALA A 567 7.44 -5.46 18.05
C ALA A 567 8.10 -5.49 16.65
N VAL A 568 7.28 -5.59 15.59
CA VAL A 568 7.76 -5.50 14.19
C VAL A 568 8.40 -4.13 13.95
N LEU A 569 7.69 -3.05 14.27
CA LEU A 569 8.18 -1.69 14.08
C LEU A 569 9.49 -1.46 14.84
N TRP A 570 9.57 -1.90 16.10
CA TRP A 570 10.77 -1.81 16.92
C TRP A 570 11.95 -2.61 16.35
N GLY A 571 11.69 -3.85 15.91
CA GLY A 571 12.71 -4.72 15.32
C GLY A 571 13.24 -4.18 13.98
N GLN A 572 12.34 -3.71 13.11
CA GLN A 572 12.69 -3.22 11.78
C GLN A 572 13.48 -1.91 11.85
N THR A 573 13.09 -0.96 12.69
CA THR A 573 13.82 0.31 12.83
C THR A 573 15.25 0.12 13.35
N ARG A 574 15.49 -0.90 14.17
CA ARG A 574 16.85 -1.26 14.61
C ARG A 574 17.71 -1.92 13.53
N ALA A 575 17.07 -2.46 12.50
CA ALA A 575 17.73 -3.05 11.34
C ALA A 575 17.83 -2.08 10.16
N PHE A 576 17.32 -0.86 10.32
CA PHE A 576 17.36 0.16 9.27
C PHE A 576 18.83 0.50 8.95
N LEU A 577 19.14 0.51 7.68
CA LEU A 577 20.47 0.87 7.19
C LEU A 577 20.45 2.35 6.76
N ASP A 578 21.46 3.08 7.18
CA ASP A 578 21.71 4.43 6.70
C ASP A 578 22.00 4.40 5.18
N PRO A 579 21.21 5.08 4.35
CA PRO A 579 21.42 5.11 2.91
C PRO A 579 22.79 5.64 2.50
N ALA A 580 23.38 6.55 3.30
CA ALA A 580 24.66 7.14 3.00
C ALA A 580 25.85 6.21 3.32
N THR A 581 25.80 5.52 4.45
CA THR A 581 26.93 4.73 4.94
C THR A 581 26.75 3.22 4.79
N GLY A 582 25.52 2.76 4.55
CA GLY A 582 25.14 1.34 4.55
C GLY A 582 25.27 0.69 5.93
N ARG A 583 25.45 1.45 7.00
CA ARG A 583 25.61 0.95 8.37
C ARG A 583 24.26 0.85 9.07
N PRO A 584 24.06 -0.14 9.96
CA PRO A 584 22.84 -0.23 10.74
C PRO A 584 22.66 1.00 11.65
N VAL A 585 21.54 1.68 11.47
CA VAL A 585 21.11 2.77 12.38
C VAL A 585 20.36 2.11 13.53
N ARG A 586 21.02 1.96 14.67
CA ARG A 586 20.42 1.37 15.87
C ARG A 586 19.57 2.40 16.62
N ALA A 587 18.62 3.00 15.91
CA ALA A 587 17.75 4.03 16.47
C ALA A 587 16.39 3.45 16.89
N ALA A 588 15.77 4.07 17.89
CA ALA A 588 14.38 3.80 18.20
C ALA A 588 13.45 4.42 17.12
N PRO A 589 12.22 3.91 16.92
CA PRO A 589 11.33 4.44 15.90
C PRO A 589 11.15 5.96 15.95
N TRP A 590 11.04 6.52 17.15
CA TRP A 590 10.85 7.95 17.35
C TRP A 590 12.10 8.81 17.08
N GLU A 591 13.29 8.25 17.17
CA GLU A 591 14.55 8.94 16.79
C GLU A 591 14.63 9.11 15.27
N LEU A 592 14.16 8.11 14.51
CA LEU A 592 14.10 8.19 13.05
C LEU A 592 13.05 9.19 12.53
N VAL A 593 11.96 9.42 13.26
CA VAL A 593 11.00 10.49 12.91
C VAL A 593 11.66 11.85 12.94
N GLY A 594 12.49 12.10 13.96
CA GLY A 594 13.25 13.35 14.08
C GLY A 594 14.25 13.54 12.93
N ALA A 595 14.83 12.45 12.43
CA ALA A 595 15.80 12.48 11.34
C ALA A 595 15.23 13.01 10.01
N LEU A 596 13.96 12.75 9.70
CA LEU A 596 13.32 13.30 8.50
C LEU A 596 12.76 14.73 8.67
N ALA A 597 12.50 15.13 9.92
CA ALA A 597 11.90 16.43 10.21
C ALA A 597 12.94 17.55 10.42
N ALA A 598 14.17 17.21 10.74
CA ALA A 598 15.26 18.18 11.00
C ALA A 598 16.19 18.24 9.78
N PRO A 599 16.25 19.37 9.06
CA PRO A 599 17.31 19.60 8.09
C PRO A 599 18.65 19.54 8.82
N GLY A 600 19.59 18.67 8.39
CA GLY A 600 20.93 18.54 8.93
C GLY A 600 21.19 17.30 9.80
N VAL A 601 20.37 16.28 9.78
CA VAL A 601 20.77 14.96 10.28
C VAL A 601 21.61 14.28 9.22
N GLU A 602 22.94 14.27 9.48
CA GLU A 602 23.91 13.58 8.64
C GLU A 602 23.44 12.15 8.31
N GLY A 603 23.32 11.84 7.03
CA GLY A 603 23.06 10.51 6.51
C GLY A 603 21.71 10.26 5.87
N LEU A 604 20.70 11.12 6.09
CA LEU A 604 19.41 11.06 5.37
C LEU A 604 19.21 12.24 4.39
N ASP A 605 19.95 13.31 4.55
CA ASP A 605 19.81 14.55 3.79
C ASP A 605 20.71 14.63 2.55
N THR A 606 21.78 13.83 2.49
CA THR A 606 22.71 13.86 1.37
C THR A 606 22.95 12.47 0.82
N HIS A 607 22.44 12.22 -0.38
CA HIS A 607 22.83 11.02 -1.12
C HIS A 607 24.32 11.11 -1.48
N PRO A 608 25.13 10.03 -1.40
CA PRO A 608 26.55 10.05 -1.73
C PRO A 608 26.88 10.66 -3.10
N LEU A 609 25.93 10.57 -4.05
CA LEU A 609 26.06 11.16 -5.37
C LEU A 609 26.04 12.70 -5.36
N ASP A 610 25.42 13.31 -4.34
CA ASP A 610 25.27 14.77 -4.27
C ASP A 610 26.55 15.46 -3.76
N ALA A 611 27.50 14.68 -3.25
CA ALA A 611 28.87 15.14 -2.97
C ALA A 611 29.73 15.29 -4.24
N LEU A 612 29.24 14.85 -5.39
CA LEU A 612 29.97 14.97 -6.66
C LEU A 612 29.99 16.43 -7.16
N PRO A 613 31.02 16.80 -7.95
CA PRO A 613 31.12 18.13 -8.52
C PRO A 613 29.90 18.52 -9.34
N PRO A 614 29.50 19.81 -9.36
CA PRO A 614 28.44 20.29 -10.23
C PRO A 614 28.67 19.89 -11.69
N GLY A 615 27.59 19.50 -12.40
CA GLY A 615 27.65 19.00 -13.76
C GLY A 615 27.96 17.49 -13.86
N SER A 616 28.09 16.79 -12.73
CA SER A 616 28.19 15.33 -12.73
C SER A 616 26.90 14.70 -13.24
N ARG A 617 27.03 13.60 -13.98
CA ARG A 617 25.95 12.72 -14.43
C ARG A 617 26.37 11.28 -14.19
N VAL A 618 25.57 10.54 -13.44
CA VAL A 618 25.93 9.21 -12.93
C VAL A 618 25.11 8.13 -13.62
N LEU A 619 25.77 7.12 -14.17
CA LEU A 619 25.13 5.90 -14.62
C LEU A 619 25.11 4.91 -13.45
N VAL A 620 23.91 4.40 -13.11
CA VAL A 620 23.70 3.51 -11.98
C VAL A 620 23.48 2.08 -12.47
N VAL A 621 24.20 1.14 -11.87
CA VAL A 621 24.09 -0.29 -12.14
C VAL A 621 23.60 -0.99 -10.86
N ALA A 622 22.40 -1.53 -10.94
CA ALA A 622 21.74 -2.41 -9.96
C ALA A 622 21.34 -1.80 -8.60
N ASP A 623 21.69 -0.56 -8.27
CA ASP A 623 21.37 0.03 -6.96
C ASP A 623 20.35 1.16 -7.09
N ASN A 624 19.07 0.79 -7.22
CA ASN A 624 17.98 1.75 -7.46
C ASN A 624 17.25 2.22 -6.19
N GLY A 625 17.57 1.65 -5.03
CA GLY A 625 16.81 1.87 -3.80
C GLY A 625 16.91 3.28 -3.23
N GLY A 626 18.01 3.99 -3.43
CA GLY A 626 18.26 5.32 -2.86
C GLY A 626 18.08 6.49 -3.84
N LEU A 627 17.83 6.22 -5.12
CA LEU A 627 17.87 7.23 -6.18
C LEU A 627 16.84 8.35 -6.02
N PHE A 628 15.75 8.09 -5.31
CA PHE A 628 14.74 9.11 -5.00
C PHE A 628 15.32 10.31 -4.23
N TYR A 629 16.36 10.09 -3.44
CA TYR A 629 17.02 11.14 -2.65
C TYR A 629 18.16 11.84 -3.38
N ALA A 630 18.62 11.32 -4.52
CA ALA A 630 19.72 11.90 -5.28
C ALA A 630 19.28 13.13 -6.10
N ASP A 631 20.01 14.23 -5.99
CA ASP A 631 19.85 15.42 -6.81
C ASP A 631 20.73 15.40 -8.06
N THR A 632 21.86 14.71 -7.96
CA THR A 632 22.76 14.53 -9.11
C THR A 632 22.00 13.82 -10.23
N PRO A 633 22.08 14.32 -11.47
CA PRO A 633 21.45 13.67 -12.61
C PRO A 633 21.91 12.23 -12.78
N ILE A 634 20.95 11.32 -12.77
CA ILE A 634 21.18 9.88 -12.86
C ILE A 634 20.62 9.29 -14.14
N VAL A 635 21.28 8.24 -14.63
CA VAL A 635 20.82 7.35 -15.68
C VAL A 635 20.77 5.94 -15.07
N TYR A 636 19.61 5.30 -15.05
CA TYR A 636 19.40 4.01 -14.42
C TYR A 636 18.42 3.16 -15.21
N ALA A 637 18.31 1.90 -14.85
CA ALA A 637 17.22 1.04 -15.30
C ALA A 637 16.71 0.18 -14.14
N SER A 638 15.43 -0.22 -14.18
CA SER A 638 14.89 -1.19 -13.23
C SER A 638 15.57 -2.54 -13.43
N ALA A 639 15.40 -3.46 -12.47
CA ALA A 639 15.94 -4.81 -12.57
C ALA A 639 15.43 -5.61 -13.79
N PHE A 640 14.35 -5.16 -14.40
CA PHE A 640 13.68 -5.82 -15.52
C PHE A 640 13.82 -5.07 -16.85
N ASP A 641 14.48 -3.92 -16.84
CA ASP A 641 14.74 -3.14 -18.05
C ASP A 641 16.21 -3.22 -18.45
N GLU A 642 16.52 -2.88 -19.68
CA GLU A 642 17.89 -2.88 -20.18
C GLU A 642 18.68 -1.73 -19.54
N ASN A 643 19.73 -2.08 -18.79
CA ASN A 643 20.63 -1.07 -18.25
C ASN A 643 21.43 -0.42 -19.38
N PRO A 644 21.49 0.91 -19.48
CA PRO A 644 22.22 1.59 -20.54
C PRO A 644 23.71 1.24 -20.64
N LEU A 645 24.31 0.69 -19.59
CA LEU A 645 25.69 0.19 -19.64
C LEU A 645 25.83 -1.09 -20.48
N ALA A 646 24.81 -1.94 -20.52
CA ALA A 646 24.92 -3.26 -21.17
C ALA A 646 25.31 -3.17 -22.66
N PRO A 647 24.65 -2.36 -23.52
CA PRO A 647 25.08 -2.20 -24.90
C PRO A 647 26.44 -1.51 -25.07
N LEU A 648 26.88 -0.71 -24.07
CA LEU A 648 28.21 -0.11 -24.08
C LEU A 648 29.30 -1.16 -23.79
N MET A 649 28.99 -2.12 -22.91
CA MET A 649 29.89 -3.26 -22.62
C MET A 649 30.14 -4.12 -23.86
N ASP A 650 29.08 -4.39 -24.65
CA ASP A 650 29.20 -5.12 -25.93
C ASP A 650 30.13 -4.39 -26.90
N ARG A 651 29.91 -3.08 -27.10
CA ARG A 651 30.74 -2.27 -27.99
C ARG A 651 32.19 -2.16 -27.54
N ALA A 652 32.39 -2.04 -26.25
CA ALA A 652 33.72 -1.96 -25.68
C ALA A 652 34.53 -3.27 -25.82
N ALA A 653 33.88 -4.40 -25.94
CA ALA A 653 34.51 -5.73 -26.12
C ALA A 653 35.67 -6.00 -25.12
N GLY A 654 35.56 -5.50 -23.91
CA GLY A 654 36.60 -5.61 -22.86
C GLY A 654 37.65 -4.49 -22.87
N ASP A 655 37.60 -3.53 -23.76
CA ASP A 655 38.50 -2.36 -23.75
C ASP A 655 38.00 -1.25 -22.81
N PRO A 656 38.70 -0.97 -21.71
CA PRO A 656 38.34 0.10 -20.77
C PRO A 656 38.36 1.50 -21.36
N ALA A 657 39.23 1.75 -22.36
CA ALA A 657 39.38 3.08 -22.97
C ALA A 657 38.20 3.38 -23.90
N LEU A 658 37.75 2.36 -24.64
CA LEU A 658 36.58 2.47 -25.51
C LEU A 658 35.30 2.65 -24.67
N LEU A 659 35.12 1.89 -23.61
CA LEU A 659 33.99 2.06 -22.68
C LEU A 659 33.98 3.48 -22.10
N ALA A 660 35.11 3.98 -21.64
CA ALA A 660 35.21 5.34 -21.12
C ALA A 660 34.89 6.41 -22.18
N ALA A 661 35.30 6.20 -23.43
CA ALA A 661 34.97 7.09 -24.53
C ALA A 661 33.47 7.13 -24.82
N ASP A 662 32.82 5.97 -24.88
CA ASP A 662 31.38 5.85 -25.09
C ASP A 662 30.56 6.49 -23.97
N LEU A 663 30.95 6.27 -22.70
CA LEU A 663 30.33 6.91 -21.57
C LEU A 663 30.46 8.43 -21.61
N ARG A 664 31.63 8.97 -21.95
CA ARG A 664 31.81 10.41 -22.11
C ARG A 664 30.96 10.96 -23.24
N ALA A 665 30.89 10.25 -24.37
CA ALA A 665 30.03 10.64 -25.48
C ALA A 665 28.55 10.69 -25.09
N ALA A 666 28.12 9.82 -24.17
CA ALA A 666 26.80 9.84 -23.55
C ALA A 666 26.64 10.90 -22.44
N GLY A 667 27.67 11.71 -22.18
CA GLY A 667 27.69 12.72 -21.11
C GLY A 667 27.77 12.14 -19.69
N ILE A 668 28.14 10.87 -19.53
CA ILE A 668 28.30 10.21 -18.25
C ILE A 668 29.69 10.54 -17.69
N THR A 669 29.71 11.04 -16.46
CA THR A 669 30.96 11.42 -15.76
C THR A 669 31.37 10.38 -14.72
N HIS A 670 30.39 9.64 -14.16
CA HIS A 670 30.62 8.65 -13.14
C HIS A 670 29.76 7.40 -13.37
N VAL A 671 30.22 6.28 -12.82
CA VAL A 671 29.47 5.02 -12.79
C VAL A 671 29.36 4.58 -11.32
N TRP A 672 28.13 4.38 -10.87
CA TRP A 672 27.80 3.78 -9.58
C TRP A 672 27.44 2.31 -9.78
N ILE A 673 28.11 1.42 -9.08
CA ILE A 673 27.87 -0.02 -9.16
C ILE A 673 27.51 -0.54 -7.76
N GLY A 674 26.31 -1.11 -7.60
CA GLY A 674 25.88 -1.78 -6.39
C GLY A 674 26.23 -3.27 -6.42
N TRP A 675 27.42 -3.65 -5.93
CA TRP A 675 27.91 -5.04 -5.97
C TRP A 675 27.00 -6.01 -5.21
N SER A 676 26.58 -5.62 -4.02
CA SER A 676 25.67 -6.43 -3.19
C SER A 676 24.31 -6.63 -3.85
N GLU A 677 23.81 -5.61 -4.51
CA GLU A 677 22.52 -5.68 -5.23
C GLU A 677 22.63 -6.50 -6.52
N LEU A 678 23.73 -6.35 -7.27
CA LEU A 678 24.03 -7.23 -8.41
C LEU A 678 24.06 -8.71 -8.00
N ALA A 679 24.75 -9.02 -6.90
CA ALA A 679 24.81 -10.38 -6.37
C ALA A 679 23.41 -10.87 -5.95
N ARG A 680 22.63 -10.03 -5.28
CA ARG A 680 21.24 -10.36 -4.89
C ARG A 680 20.35 -10.62 -6.11
N LEU A 681 20.41 -9.73 -7.11
CA LEU A 681 19.64 -9.89 -8.35
C LEU A 681 20.05 -11.17 -9.08
N GLY A 682 21.36 -11.45 -9.20
CA GLY A 682 21.85 -12.69 -9.81
C GLY A 682 21.34 -13.95 -9.12
N ALA A 683 21.22 -13.91 -7.79
CA ALA A 683 20.69 -15.02 -7.00
C ALA A 683 19.15 -15.15 -7.04
N THR A 684 18.42 -14.11 -7.46
CA THR A 684 16.95 -14.08 -7.37
C THR A 684 16.25 -14.01 -8.72
N TYR A 685 16.61 -13.02 -9.55
CA TYR A 685 15.90 -12.69 -10.80
C TYR A 685 16.77 -12.88 -12.04
N GLY A 686 18.06 -13.15 -11.86
CA GLY A 686 19.06 -13.09 -12.90
C GLY A 686 19.52 -11.65 -13.20
N VAL A 687 20.73 -11.53 -13.67
CA VAL A 687 21.33 -10.27 -14.15
C VAL A 687 21.61 -10.40 -15.64
N ASP A 688 21.60 -9.29 -16.34
CA ASP A 688 22.07 -9.25 -17.73
C ASP A 688 23.52 -9.79 -17.79
N PRO A 689 23.81 -10.83 -18.58
CA PRO A 689 25.15 -11.42 -18.64
C PRO A 689 26.26 -10.42 -19.00
N ARG A 690 25.91 -9.35 -19.71
CA ARG A 690 26.84 -8.26 -20.06
C ARG A 690 27.29 -7.46 -18.83
N LEU A 691 26.50 -7.50 -17.74
CA LEU A 691 26.77 -6.83 -16.47
C LEU A 691 27.31 -7.80 -15.41
N ASP A 692 27.93 -8.89 -15.85
CA ASP A 692 28.58 -9.82 -14.91
C ASP A 692 29.56 -9.09 -14.01
N PRO A 693 29.49 -9.29 -12.67
CA PRO A 693 30.37 -8.58 -11.72
C PRO A 693 31.86 -8.73 -12.01
N ALA A 694 32.31 -9.90 -12.48
CA ALA A 694 33.71 -10.12 -12.82
C ALA A 694 34.12 -9.36 -14.09
N ALA A 695 33.25 -9.29 -15.10
CA ALA A 695 33.48 -8.50 -16.32
C ALA A 695 33.52 -7.01 -16.01
N LEU A 696 32.55 -6.51 -15.23
CA LEU A 696 32.53 -5.12 -14.75
C LEU A 696 33.79 -4.77 -13.92
N GLY A 697 34.16 -5.64 -13.01
CA GLY A 697 35.36 -5.48 -12.17
C GLY A 697 36.65 -5.39 -13.01
N ARG A 698 36.79 -6.23 -14.06
CA ARG A 698 37.96 -6.19 -14.96
C ARG A 698 38.03 -4.90 -15.76
N ILE A 699 36.92 -4.52 -16.41
CA ILE A 699 36.92 -3.37 -17.33
C ILE A 699 37.03 -2.03 -16.59
N THR A 700 36.50 -1.95 -15.35
CA THR A 700 36.56 -0.73 -14.53
C THR A 700 37.68 -0.74 -13.49
N GLY A 701 38.47 -1.82 -13.39
CA GLY A 701 39.45 -2.02 -12.32
C GLY A 701 40.49 -0.90 -12.15
N GLY A 702 40.92 -0.30 -13.26
CA GLY A 702 41.85 0.83 -13.28
C GLY A 702 41.21 2.21 -13.15
N TRP A 703 39.89 2.32 -13.02
CA TRP A 703 39.23 3.63 -12.95
C TRP A 703 39.36 4.25 -11.55
N PRO A 704 39.59 5.59 -11.47
CA PRO A 704 39.69 6.27 -10.18
C PRO A 704 38.30 6.32 -9.51
N GLY A 705 38.27 6.21 -8.19
CA GLY A 705 37.05 6.34 -7.41
C GLY A 705 37.06 5.54 -6.11
N GLU A 706 35.95 5.62 -5.38
CA GLU A 706 35.74 4.90 -4.13
C GLU A 706 35.25 3.47 -4.43
N ARG A 707 35.79 2.48 -3.73
CA ARG A 707 35.38 1.09 -3.77
C ARG A 707 35.21 0.54 -2.38
N THR A 708 34.08 -0.08 -2.16
CA THR A 708 33.77 -0.87 -0.97
C THR A 708 33.34 -2.28 -1.38
N PRO A 709 33.26 -3.24 -0.48
CA PRO A 709 32.74 -4.57 -0.78
C PRO A 709 31.29 -4.57 -1.31
N THR A 710 30.51 -3.54 -1.00
CA THR A 710 29.09 -3.46 -1.33
C THR A 710 28.81 -2.57 -2.54
N ARG A 711 29.67 -1.60 -2.85
CA ARG A 711 29.45 -0.61 -3.91
C ARG A 711 30.74 -0.04 -4.47
N ALA A 712 30.67 0.56 -5.65
CA ALA A 712 31.72 1.39 -6.20
C ALA A 712 31.16 2.67 -6.83
N LEU A 713 31.80 3.79 -6.61
CA LEU A 713 31.55 5.06 -7.29
C LEU A 713 32.82 5.44 -8.06
N LEU A 714 32.78 5.28 -9.38
CA LEU A 714 33.94 5.38 -10.24
C LEU A 714 33.82 6.59 -11.16
N ARG A 715 34.87 7.37 -11.26
CA ARG A 715 34.97 8.44 -12.24
C ARG A 715 35.35 7.86 -13.62
N VAL A 716 34.63 8.24 -14.64
CA VAL A 716 34.98 7.88 -16.02
C VAL A 716 36.32 8.55 -16.38
N PRO A 717 37.35 7.78 -16.79
CA PRO A 717 38.66 8.34 -17.11
C PRO A 717 38.59 9.43 -18.17
N PRO A 718 39.41 10.49 -18.09
CA PRO A 718 39.47 11.52 -19.12
C PRO A 718 39.95 10.93 -20.47
N ALA A 719 39.73 11.64 -21.55
CA ALA A 719 40.33 11.26 -22.80
C ALA A 719 41.88 11.29 -22.66
N THR A 720 42.50 10.17 -22.95
CA THR A 720 43.98 10.17 -23.10
C THR A 720 44.34 11.07 -24.26
N THR A 721 44.89 12.23 -23.97
CA THR A 721 45.58 13.01 -24.99
C THR A 721 46.72 12.13 -25.49
N ARG A 722 46.58 11.52 -26.65
CA ARG A 722 47.73 10.95 -27.41
C ARG A 722 48.55 12.06 -27.98
#